data_635a7696f8d9e7d5b91ebf64df250afb
#
_entry.id   635a7696f8d9e7d5b91ebf64df250afb
#
_cell.length_a   1.000
_cell.length_b   1.000
_cell.length_c   1.000
_cell.angle_alpha   90.00
_cell.angle_beta   90.00
_cell.angle_gamma   90.00
#
_symmetry.space_group_name_H-M   'P 1'
#
loop_
_entity.id
_entity.type
_entity.pdbx_description
1 polymer ?
#
loop_
_entity_poly.entity_id
_entity_poly.type
_entity_poly.pdbx_seq_one_letter_code
_entity_poly.pdbx_strand_id
1 'polypeptide(L)'
;MPSPTQASPYSSVGISGDTQIDSLVYGTKWGGAVGTATSLSYSFINSTSRFASNYSYDNEYLASFTLTSGQQSATIAALAEWSAVANISFSKVSETSSQVGTMRFGGYRNMDEDYAAWAYLPGSTPSAGDVWLSPTTGSSPKPGEFDYHVLVHEIGHALGLKHPFETSSTSSVSLAGTEYDDVRYTVMSYNNSYSFQANGPMLIDIAAIQYLYGANMSWQTGNNTYKWDANSSVFETIWDAGGTDTIDGSNQTLAVNINLNAGTFSSIGKAFWNGSTYINNCLAIAYGAKIENAIGSKYNDRLTGNEWSNVLNGGAGADRMSGGDGNDIYHVDNTGDVVNEINADKSTGGNDTVYSVLSSYTLGSNLENLRINATGSANGNGNALNNALYGGSGNNILDGKAGADSMSGGNGSDTYYVDDAGDLVSETNTDAATGGSDTVVSSLASYSLGSNVENLVLLSSGAANGTGNALNNIIYAGAGNNIVDGAGGSDTLSYFYASQGITVSLAIATAQVTGGSGEDTLLNIEHLTGSNYDDKLTGNGAANKLVGNAGKDVLNGGAGADNMIGGDGNDIYYVDNSGDVVSESNASTSTGGVDTVYSYLASYTLGSNLENLRINASGTANATGNALNNVIYAGAGNNVLNGGSGADTLSYLYANQGISVNLAVTTAQATGSSGSDTVVNFEHLSGSKYDDKLTGNSAANKLVGDAGKDILNGGAGADTMIGGDGNDIYYVDNSSDVVSETNADASIGGADTVYSYLAAYTLGANVENLRLIASGAANGTGNALNNTVYAGAGDNVMNGGSGIDTLSYLYASKGITLNLGVTTAQNTGGSGKDSVQNFERLHGSNYNDRLTGSSGDNVLYGNGGNDVLDGGAGNDTLAGGSGSDQLTGGAGADRFEFKALGDLGLGSLRDLIKDFNLADGDLIDLSFLDANSATAGIDEAFTYIGDALFGGDATGQLRFSDGILYGSVDADSDAEFEIQLLGVASLDNSAFVV
;
A
#
# COMPACT_ATOMS: atom_id res chain seq x y z
N MET A 1 7.13 90.51 9.35
CA MET A 1 8.54 90.11 9.08
C MET A 1 9.40 90.82 10.07
N PRO A 2 10.37 90.18 10.69
CA PRO A 2 11.22 90.77 11.69
C PRO A 2 12.04 91.92 11.13
N SER A 3 12.32 92.88 12.02
CA SER A 3 13.22 93.97 11.76
C SER A 3 14.65 93.61 12.15
N PRO A 4 15.67 94.13 11.48
CA PRO A 4 17.06 93.83 11.85
C PRO A 4 17.47 94.23 13.29
N THR A 5 16.60 95.01 13.94
CA THR A 5 16.85 95.64 15.27
C THR A 5 15.93 95.10 16.37
N GLN A 6 15.02 94.15 16.06
CA GLN A 6 14.05 93.62 17.01
C GLN A 6 14.00 92.09 16.99
N ALA A 7 13.93 91.47 18.14
CA ALA A 7 13.67 90.00 18.25
C ALA A 7 12.27 89.66 17.76
N SER A 8 12.13 88.51 17.21
CA SER A 8 10.83 87.91 16.89
C SER A 8 10.08 87.47 18.16
N PRO A 9 8.74 87.41 18.12
CA PRO A 9 7.98 86.90 19.27
C PRO A 9 8.41 85.47 19.68
N TYR A 10 8.73 85.28 20.95
CA TYR A 10 9.03 83.98 21.55
C TYR A 10 8.16 83.77 22.80
N SER A 11 8.09 82.58 23.29
CA SER A 11 7.41 82.15 24.52
C SER A 11 8.32 81.39 25.47
N SER A 12 8.16 81.57 26.76
CA SER A 12 8.76 80.71 27.76
C SER A 12 7.97 79.42 27.83
N VAL A 13 8.67 78.36 27.98
CA VAL A 13 8.10 76.99 28.07
C VAL A 13 8.60 76.33 29.34
N GLY A 14 7.75 75.49 29.92
CA GLY A 14 8.06 74.65 31.06
C GLY A 14 8.68 73.31 30.63
N ILE A 15 8.97 72.43 31.58
CA ILE A 15 9.37 71.06 31.38
C ILE A 15 8.18 70.16 31.04
N SER A 16 8.40 69.07 30.27
CA SER A 16 7.37 68.16 29.88
C SER A 16 7.03 67.15 30.98
N GLY A 17 7.98 66.85 31.86
CA GLY A 17 7.96 65.74 32.81
C GLY A 17 8.61 64.49 32.30
N ASP A 18 8.98 64.43 31.04
CA ASP A 18 9.80 63.40 30.45
C ASP A 18 11.28 63.76 30.50
N THR A 19 12.10 62.88 31.05
CA THR A 19 13.54 63.11 31.27
C THR A 19 14.31 63.33 29.96
N GLN A 20 13.96 62.64 28.92
CA GLN A 20 14.64 62.77 27.62
C GLN A 20 14.28 64.09 26.95
N ILE A 21 13.02 64.41 26.88
CA ILE A 21 12.52 65.72 26.35
C ILE A 21 13.12 66.85 27.14
N ASP A 22 13.02 66.81 28.48
CA ASP A 22 13.45 67.87 29.34
C ASP A 22 14.97 68.10 29.34
N SER A 23 15.74 67.09 28.94
CA SER A 23 17.19 67.21 28.75
C SER A 23 17.59 68.12 27.60
N LEU A 24 16.71 68.28 26.60
CA LEU A 24 16.94 69.12 25.42
C LEU A 24 16.20 70.44 25.44
N VAL A 25 15.15 70.56 26.24
CA VAL A 25 14.36 71.83 26.29
C VAL A 25 15.15 72.88 27.07
N TYR A 26 15.46 73.98 26.36
CA TYR A 26 16.15 75.16 27.00
C TYR A 26 15.20 76.02 27.88
N GLY A 27 13.97 76.23 27.48
CA GLY A 27 12.98 76.96 28.20
C GLY A 27 12.36 78.13 27.40
N THR A 28 12.74 78.26 26.15
CA THR A 28 12.16 79.25 25.24
C THR A 28 11.90 78.63 23.84
N LYS A 29 10.87 79.07 23.15
CA LYS A 29 10.53 78.68 21.78
C LYS A 29 9.94 79.86 20.98
N TRP A 30 9.94 79.76 19.68
CA TRP A 30 9.26 80.71 18.81
C TRP A 30 7.73 80.53 18.86
N GLY A 31 7.03 81.71 18.72
CA GLY A 31 5.56 81.69 18.63
C GLY A 31 4.84 81.52 19.94
N GLY A 32 3.70 80.79 19.91
CA GLY A 32 2.75 80.64 21.01
C GLY A 32 3.09 79.56 22.05
N ALA A 33 2.08 78.99 22.68
CA ALA A 33 2.19 77.98 23.71
C ALA A 33 2.89 76.73 23.23
N VAL A 34 3.32 75.89 24.16
CA VAL A 34 3.85 74.57 23.90
C VAL A 34 2.87 73.74 23.03
N GLY A 35 3.35 73.01 22.09
CA GLY A 35 2.60 72.12 21.19
C GLY A 35 1.88 72.90 20.05
N THR A 36 2.09 74.22 19.93
CA THR A 36 1.44 75.02 18.87
C THR A 36 2.36 75.23 17.66
N ALA A 37 1.75 75.14 16.48
CA ALA A 37 2.43 75.36 15.20
C ALA A 37 3.01 76.73 15.07
N THR A 38 4.12 76.88 14.37
CA THR A 38 4.78 78.21 14.18
C THR A 38 5.29 78.35 12.76
N SER A 39 5.12 79.54 12.20
CA SER A 39 5.72 79.88 10.90
C SER A 39 6.88 80.84 11.12
N LEU A 40 8.06 80.46 10.67
CA LEU A 40 9.30 81.20 10.81
C LEU A 40 9.79 81.65 9.45
N SER A 41 10.38 82.80 9.42
CA SER A 41 11.09 83.29 8.24
C SER A 41 12.61 83.05 8.42
N TYR A 42 13.31 82.80 7.35
CA TYR A 42 14.77 82.69 7.40
C TYR A 42 15.40 83.48 6.26
N SER A 43 16.63 83.94 6.49
CA SER A 43 17.38 84.68 5.48
C SER A 43 18.86 84.38 5.54
N PHE A 44 19.51 84.65 4.42
CA PHE A 44 21.00 84.51 4.31
C PHE A 44 21.64 85.87 4.35
N ILE A 45 22.59 86.04 5.22
CA ILE A 45 23.35 87.29 5.39
C ILE A 45 24.10 87.60 4.10
N ASN A 46 24.06 88.88 3.70
CA ASN A 46 24.69 89.42 2.47
C ASN A 46 25.33 90.76 2.69
N SER A 47 25.93 91.39 1.69
CA SER A 47 26.62 92.69 1.78
C SER A 47 25.68 93.88 2.13
N THR A 48 24.35 93.70 2.07
CA THR A 48 23.38 94.69 2.36
C THR A 48 22.73 94.53 3.72
N SER A 49 23.08 93.42 4.41
CA SER A 49 22.54 93.04 5.72
C SER A 49 22.79 94.17 6.77
N ARG A 50 21.79 94.36 7.66
CA ARG A 50 21.90 95.30 8.76
C ARG A 50 21.73 94.56 10.08
N PHE A 51 22.48 94.98 11.09
CA PHE A 51 22.49 94.49 12.44
C PHE A 51 22.23 95.60 13.45
N ALA A 52 21.69 95.30 14.60
CA ALA A 52 21.53 96.16 15.72
C ALA A 52 22.89 96.55 16.32
N SER A 53 23.03 97.70 16.91
CA SER A 53 24.29 98.05 17.60
C SER A 53 24.58 97.25 18.86
N ASN A 54 23.58 96.51 19.36
CA ASN A 54 23.62 95.65 20.52
C ASN A 54 23.29 94.23 20.10
N TYR A 55 23.76 93.79 18.92
CA TYR A 55 23.37 92.58 18.23
C TYR A 55 23.69 91.33 19.08
N SER A 56 24.96 91.20 19.40
CA SER A 56 25.49 90.07 20.20
C SER A 56 26.74 90.47 20.99
N TYR A 57 27.21 89.64 21.87
CA TYR A 57 28.43 89.90 22.64
C TYR A 57 29.67 89.93 21.74
N ASP A 58 29.72 88.93 20.80
CA ASP A 58 30.88 88.67 19.88
C ASP A 58 30.88 89.54 18.64
N ASN A 59 29.77 90.30 18.34
CA ASN A 59 29.61 91.12 17.19
C ASN A 59 30.01 90.49 15.86
N GLU A 60 29.61 89.30 15.59
CA GLU A 60 29.98 88.43 14.42
C GLU A 60 29.78 89.13 13.12
N TYR A 61 28.80 90.03 13.04
CA TYR A 61 28.47 90.80 11.86
C TYR A 61 29.60 91.64 11.37
N LEU A 62 30.57 92.02 12.23
CA LEU A 62 31.70 92.86 11.86
C LEU A 62 32.72 92.08 10.99
N ALA A 63 32.73 90.83 11.12
CA ALA A 63 33.60 89.93 10.36
C ALA A 63 32.82 88.80 9.62
N SER A 64 31.55 89.14 9.27
CA SER A 64 30.65 88.17 8.58
C SER A 64 31.11 87.89 7.12
N PHE A 65 30.70 86.79 6.58
CA PHE A 65 30.76 86.45 5.20
C PHE A 65 29.48 85.75 4.73
N THR A 66 29.16 85.88 3.43
CA THR A 66 27.98 85.28 2.84
C THR A 66 28.23 83.81 2.59
N LEU A 67 27.28 83.03 2.96
CA LEU A 67 27.35 81.51 2.70
C LEU A 67 27.39 81.18 1.20
N THR A 68 28.13 80.21 0.81
CA THR A 68 28.15 79.66 -0.57
C THR A 68 26.78 79.11 -0.97
N SER A 69 26.51 78.99 -2.25
CA SER A 69 25.27 78.36 -2.72
C SER A 69 25.07 76.93 -2.21
N GLY A 70 26.14 76.17 -2.03
CA GLY A 70 26.11 74.81 -1.45
C GLY A 70 25.72 74.84 0.02
N GLN A 71 26.34 75.74 0.81
CA GLN A 71 25.98 75.92 2.23
C GLN A 71 24.53 76.40 2.42
N GLN A 72 24.07 77.28 1.54
CA GLN A 72 22.67 77.72 1.56
C GLN A 72 21.71 76.57 1.22
N SER A 73 22.02 75.74 0.24
CA SER A 73 21.24 74.56 -0.11
C SER A 73 21.21 73.56 1.04
N ALA A 74 22.35 73.29 1.69
CA ALA A 74 22.43 72.44 2.90
C ALA A 74 21.60 72.94 4.05
N THR A 75 21.65 74.27 4.33
CA THR A 75 20.81 74.95 5.35
C THR A 75 19.30 74.81 5.04
N ILE A 76 18.89 74.97 3.78
CA ILE A 76 17.48 74.74 3.37
C ILE A 76 17.07 73.29 3.58
N ALA A 77 17.95 72.30 3.25
CA ALA A 77 17.68 70.92 3.50
C ALA A 77 17.56 70.60 5.02
N ALA A 78 18.47 71.08 5.85
CA ALA A 78 18.41 70.92 7.31
C ALA A 78 17.15 71.55 7.92
N LEU A 79 16.73 72.71 7.44
CA LEU A 79 15.42 73.32 7.84
C LEU A 79 14.23 72.43 7.44
N ALA A 80 14.30 71.81 6.29
CA ALA A 80 13.24 70.87 5.84
C ALA A 80 13.15 69.62 6.75
N GLU A 81 14.26 69.09 7.25
CA GLU A 81 14.30 67.97 8.20
C GLU A 81 13.55 68.34 9.50
N TRP A 82 13.74 69.54 10.05
CA TRP A 82 13.04 70.00 11.24
C TRP A 82 11.54 70.23 10.96
N SER A 83 11.19 70.72 9.78
CA SER A 83 9.78 70.95 9.42
C SER A 83 9.06 69.66 9.07
N ALA A 84 9.78 68.62 8.68
CA ALA A 84 9.22 67.30 8.44
C ALA A 84 8.64 66.71 9.73
N VAL A 85 9.36 66.85 10.84
CA VAL A 85 9.03 66.20 12.11
C VAL A 85 8.13 67.03 13.03
N ALA A 86 8.12 68.33 12.89
CA ALA A 86 7.31 69.23 13.77
C ALA A 86 6.52 70.28 12.98
N ASN A 87 5.48 70.82 13.59
CA ASN A 87 4.62 71.83 12.98
C ASN A 87 5.32 73.22 12.88
N ILE A 88 6.46 73.24 12.19
CA ILE A 88 7.25 74.37 11.88
C ILE A 88 7.27 74.62 10.38
N SER A 89 6.85 75.74 9.90
CA SER A 89 7.01 76.09 8.49
C SER A 89 8.08 77.15 8.32
N PHE A 90 8.97 77.01 7.36
CA PHE A 90 10.01 78.00 7.07
C PHE A 90 9.77 78.68 5.74
N SER A 91 9.86 80.09 5.74
CA SER A 91 9.73 80.85 4.52
C SER A 91 10.98 81.71 4.32
N LYS A 92 11.60 81.51 3.12
CA LYS A 92 12.80 82.31 2.75
C LYS A 92 12.39 83.79 2.51
N VAL A 93 13.10 84.70 3.10
CA VAL A 93 13.00 86.09 2.83
C VAL A 93 14.36 86.67 2.41
N SER A 94 14.32 87.74 1.60
CA SER A 94 15.55 88.41 1.21
C SER A 94 15.91 89.44 2.25
N GLU A 95 17.15 89.55 2.69
CA GLU A 95 17.59 90.55 3.63
C GLU A 95 17.67 91.90 2.97
N THR A 96 17.09 92.90 3.62
CA THR A 96 17.13 94.26 3.26
C THR A 96 17.47 95.12 4.50
N SER A 97 17.58 96.43 4.32
CA SER A 97 17.82 97.40 5.46
C SER A 97 16.71 97.47 6.50
N SER A 98 15.50 96.90 6.12
CA SER A 98 14.33 96.98 7.01
C SER A 98 13.65 95.63 7.30
N GLN A 99 14.15 94.53 6.66
CA GLN A 99 13.55 93.17 6.77
C GLN A 99 14.63 92.11 6.80
N VAL A 100 14.52 91.23 7.74
CA VAL A 100 15.38 90.09 7.93
C VAL A 100 14.55 88.82 8.21
N GLY A 101 15.14 87.62 8.19
CA GLY A 101 14.54 86.40 8.68
C GLY A 101 14.41 86.38 10.20
N THR A 102 13.50 85.58 10.73
CA THR A 102 13.45 85.25 12.19
C THR A 102 14.75 84.53 12.57
N MET A 103 15.27 83.69 11.65
CA MET A 103 16.56 83.01 11.70
C MET A 103 17.44 83.54 10.60
N ARG A 104 18.63 83.97 10.91
CA ARG A 104 19.58 84.51 9.92
C ARG A 104 20.80 83.56 9.87
N PHE A 105 21.23 83.23 8.70
CA PHE A 105 22.35 82.35 8.48
C PHE A 105 23.50 83.09 7.82
N GLY A 106 24.66 83.10 8.43
CA GLY A 106 25.85 83.71 7.93
C GLY A 106 27.14 82.98 8.39
N GLY A 107 28.26 83.43 7.84
CA GLY A 107 29.51 82.89 8.32
C GLY A 107 30.29 84.00 9.12
N TYR A 108 31.10 83.60 10.07
CA TYR A 108 31.88 84.44 10.92
C TYR A 108 33.38 84.18 10.79
N ARG A 109 34.18 85.13 10.26
CA ARG A 109 35.61 84.93 9.94
C ARG A 109 36.54 84.72 11.11
N ASN A 110 36.17 85.26 12.23
CA ASN A 110 36.99 85.23 13.43
C ASN A 110 36.49 84.17 14.45
N MET A 111 35.72 83.21 14.01
CA MET A 111 35.34 82.01 14.82
C MET A 111 36.59 81.27 15.27
N ASP A 112 36.65 80.93 16.55
CA ASP A 112 37.76 80.14 17.07
C ASP A 112 37.80 78.80 16.38
N GLU A 113 38.97 78.19 16.11
CA GLU A 113 39.17 76.96 15.43
C GLU A 113 38.51 75.75 16.19
N ASP A 114 38.23 75.91 17.45
CA ASP A 114 37.58 74.89 18.26
C ASP A 114 36.03 74.83 17.99
N TYR A 115 35.46 75.80 17.33
CA TYR A 115 34.03 75.92 16.98
C TYR A 115 33.81 75.68 15.50
N ALA A 116 32.88 74.76 15.15
CA ALA A 116 32.42 74.53 13.76
C ALA A 116 31.29 75.50 13.40
N ALA A 117 30.51 75.87 14.37
CA ALA A 117 29.40 76.87 14.26
C ALA A 117 28.89 77.20 15.65
N TRP A 118 27.95 78.23 15.73
CA TRP A 118 27.12 78.37 16.89
C TRP A 118 25.80 79.02 16.50
N ALA A 119 24.76 78.87 17.33
CA ALA A 119 23.43 79.49 17.15
C ALA A 119 22.97 80.11 18.40
N TYR A 120 22.13 81.14 18.24
CA TYR A 120 21.42 81.84 19.35
C TYR A 120 20.07 81.22 19.59
N LEU A 121 19.77 80.85 20.81
CA LEU A 121 18.46 80.34 21.22
C LEU A 121 17.32 81.36 21.03
N PRO A 122 16.05 80.93 20.91
CA PRO A 122 14.92 81.91 20.90
C PRO A 122 14.91 82.74 22.13
N GLY A 123 14.84 84.06 21.93
CA GLY A 123 14.97 85.07 23.05
C GLY A 123 14.62 86.47 22.64
N SER A 124 15.01 87.38 23.51
CA SER A 124 14.71 88.82 23.38
C SER A 124 15.83 89.63 22.73
N THR A 125 16.92 89.06 22.41
CA THR A 125 18.07 89.61 21.73
C THR A 125 17.87 89.74 20.23
N PRO A 126 18.44 90.71 19.54
CA PRO A 126 18.37 90.81 18.08
C PRO A 126 19.09 89.68 17.36
N SER A 127 19.96 88.98 18.04
CA SER A 127 20.70 87.75 17.53
C SER A 127 19.92 86.45 17.74
N ALA A 128 18.79 86.55 18.47
CA ALA A 128 18.06 85.33 18.78
C ALA A 128 17.62 84.57 17.50
N GLY A 129 17.97 83.30 17.40
CA GLY A 129 17.71 82.39 16.26
C GLY A 129 18.72 82.50 15.14
N ASP A 130 19.74 83.37 15.22
CA ASP A 130 20.76 83.46 14.19
C ASP A 130 21.83 82.39 14.31
N VAL A 131 22.27 81.81 13.15
CA VAL A 131 23.24 80.73 13.03
C VAL A 131 24.49 81.25 12.32
N TRP A 132 25.64 81.05 12.90
CA TRP A 132 26.93 81.49 12.41
C TRP A 132 27.82 80.28 12.18
N LEU A 133 28.33 80.12 10.91
CA LEU A 133 29.21 79.05 10.47
C LEU A 133 30.68 79.47 10.53
N SER A 134 31.54 78.57 10.86
CA SER A 134 33.00 78.69 10.76
C SER A 134 33.45 78.86 9.31
N PRO A 135 34.56 79.55 9.07
CA PRO A 135 35.20 79.56 7.77
C PRO A 135 35.72 78.20 7.28
N THR A 136 35.87 77.25 8.17
CA THR A 136 36.28 75.87 7.91
C THR A 136 35.14 75.01 7.39
N THR A 137 33.87 75.40 7.56
CA THR A 137 32.70 74.66 7.05
C THR A 137 32.82 74.49 5.56
N GLY A 138 32.70 73.24 5.08
CA GLY A 138 32.77 72.85 3.67
C GLY A 138 31.82 73.65 2.81
N SER A 139 32.18 73.89 1.52
CA SER A 139 31.42 74.77 0.60
C SER A 139 30.04 74.15 0.17
N SER A 140 29.82 72.88 0.41
CA SER A 140 28.55 72.16 0.06
C SER A 140 28.36 70.97 0.99
N PRO A 141 28.03 71.18 2.25
CA PRO A 141 27.77 70.09 3.21
C PRO A 141 26.62 69.16 2.73
N LYS A 142 26.78 67.87 2.97
CA LYS A 142 25.80 66.85 2.55
C LYS A 142 25.35 65.98 3.74
N PRO A 143 24.14 65.43 3.70
CA PRO A 143 23.69 64.45 4.70
C PRO A 143 24.74 63.39 4.90
N GLY A 144 25.01 62.99 6.15
CA GLY A 144 26.06 62.03 6.56
C GLY A 144 27.45 62.64 6.76
N GLU A 145 27.67 63.93 6.42
CA GLU A 145 28.92 64.66 6.67
C GLU A 145 28.84 65.49 7.94
N PHE A 146 29.95 65.67 8.63
CA PHE A 146 30.04 66.45 9.87
C PHE A 146 29.49 67.85 9.71
N ASP A 147 29.85 68.55 8.65
CA ASP A 147 29.40 69.96 8.43
C ASP A 147 27.85 70.06 8.23
N TYR A 148 27.21 69.01 7.67
CA TYR A 148 25.75 68.96 7.56
C TYR A 148 25.10 68.71 8.92
N HIS A 149 25.66 67.76 9.68
CA HIS A 149 25.24 67.49 11.07
C HIS A 149 25.31 68.75 11.92
N VAL A 150 26.40 69.54 11.83
CA VAL A 150 26.53 70.84 12.52
C VAL A 150 25.37 71.80 12.13
N LEU A 151 24.96 71.86 10.87
CA LEU A 151 23.81 72.69 10.46
C LEU A 151 22.50 72.22 11.15
N VAL A 152 22.25 70.93 11.21
CA VAL A 152 21.06 70.37 11.88
C VAL A 152 21.11 70.66 13.39
N HIS A 153 22.26 70.51 14.05
CA HIS A 153 22.51 70.84 15.46
C HIS A 153 22.24 72.33 15.76
N GLU A 154 22.85 73.23 15.02
CA GLU A 154 22.70 74.65 15.27
C GLU A 154 21.28 75.12 15.04
N ILE A 155 20.59 74.59 14.04
CA ILE A 155 19.15 74.85 13.83
C ILE A 155 18.35 74.33 15.04
N GLY A 156 18.71 73.24 15.68
CA GLY A 156 18.12 72.78 16.92
C GLY A 156 18.19 73.84 18.03
N HIS A 157 19.38 74.44 18.25
CA HIS A 157 19.54 75.54 19.17
C HIS A 157 18.68 76.72 18.78
N ALA A 158 18.72 77.15 17.52
CA ALA A 158 17.92 78.23 16.99
C ALA A 158 16.40 77.96 17.15
N LEU A 159 15.95 76.76 17.33
CA LEU A 159 14.58 76.32 17.59
C LEU A 159 14.25 76.17 19.08
N GLY A 160 15.24 76.22 19.99
CA GLY A 160 15.04 76.17 21.45
C GLY A 160 15.55 74.86 22.16
N LEU A 161 16.36 74.07 21.49
CA LEU A 161 17.00 72.93 22.10
C LEU A 161 18.36 73.31 22.70
N LYS A 162 18.74 72.69 23.84
CA LYS A 162 20.06 72.81 24.48
C LYS A 162 20.82 71.48 24.34
N HIS A 163 22.04 71.46 24.68
CA HIS A 163 22.80 70.20 24.77
C HIS A 163 22.27 69.27 25.88
N PRO A 164 22.26 67.95 25.68
CA PRO A 164 21.67 67.01 26.63
C PRO A 164 22.44 66.94 27.95
N PHE A 165 23.70 67.31 27.97
CA PHE A 165 24.57 67.32 29.12
C PHE A 165 24.50 68.64 29.93
N GLU A 166 23.82 69.63 29.39
CA GLU A 166 23.66 70.94 30.02
C GLU A 166 22.37 71.05 30.85
N THR A 167 22.41 71.98 31.85
CA THR A 167 21.18 72.39 32.57
C THR A 167 20.85 73.78 32.20
N SER A 168 19.56 74.18 32.31
CA SER A 168 19.09 75.51 32.09
C SER A 168 18.31 76.05 33.31
N SER A 169 17.91 77.31 33.30
CA SER A 169 17.05 77.85 34.34
C SER A 169 15.65 77.24 34.41
N THR A 170 15.26 76.60 33.35
CA THR A 170 13.97 75.91 33.22
C THR A 170 14.08 74.40 33.48
N SER A 171 15.12 73.79 32.98
CA SER A 171 15.35 72.33 33.12
C SER A 171 16.69 72.05 33.79
N SER A 172 16.67 71.37 34.95
CA SER A 172 17.84 70.84 35.64
C SER A 172 18.19 69.42 35.18
N VAL A 173 17.48 68.94 34.20
CA VAL A 173 17.73 67.54 33.66
C VAL A 173 18.97 67.59 32.77
N SER A 174 19.91 66.62 33.01
CA SER A 174 21.08 66.41 32.20
C SER A 174 21.19 64.90 31.95
N LEU A 175 21.55 64.53 30.74
CA LEU A 175 21.83 63.12 30.33
C LEU A 175 23.35 62.81 30.34
N ALA A 176 24.18 63.75 30.82
CA ALA A 176 25.64 63.55 30.87
C ALA A 176 26.03 62.18 31.47
N GLY A 177 26.83 61.42 30.75
CA GLY A 177 27.29 60.09 31.17
C GLY A 177 26.26 58.95 31.05
N THR A 178 25.11 59.21 30.50
CA THR A 178 24.16 58.16 30.10
C THR A 178 24.34 57.77 28.63
N GLU A 179 23.76 56.68 28.20
CA GLU A 179 23.73 56.29 26.78
C GLU A 179 22.97 57.26 25.87
N TYR A 180 22.07 58.04 26.43
CA TYR A 180 21.26 59.00 25.73
C TYR A 180 22.00 60.31 25.39
N ASP A 181 23.16 60.57 26.03
CA ASP A 181 24.05 61.64 25.62
C ASP A 181 24.99 61.17 24.51
N ASP A 182 24.42 60.88 23.34
CA ASP A 182 25.11 60.37 22.14
C ASP A 182 24.32 60.82 20.88
N VAL A 183 25.03 61.14 19.78
CA VAL A 183 24.44 61.58 18.51
C VAL A 183 23.45 60.61 17.95
N ARG A 184 23.51 59.37 18.30
CA ARG A 184 22.52 58.38 17.92
C ARG A 184 21.10 58.68 18.47
N TYR A 185 21.01 59.33 19.59
CA TYR A 185 19.74 59.70 20.23
C TYR A 185 19.38 61.17 19.99
N THR A 186 20.34 62.05 19.90
CA THR A 186 20.14 63.49 19.72
C THR A 186 21.30 64.11 18.99
N VAL A 187 21.03 64.88 17.96
CA VAL A 187 22.05 65.67 17.26
C VAL A 187 22.66 66.74 18.14
N MET A 188 22.05 67.05 19.29
CA MET A 188 22.50 68.05 20.25
C MET A 188 23.65 67.55 21.15
N SER A 189 24.05 66.26 21.04
CA SER A 189 25.15 65.71 21.84
C SER A 189 26.50 65.98 21.19
N TYR A 190 27.53 66.15 22.03
CA TYR A 190 28.89 66.24 21.59
C TYR A 190 29.63 64.88 21.60
N ASN A 191 28.98 63.84 22.08
CA ASN A 191 29.49 62.46 21.95
C ASN A 191 29.30 61.96 20.54
N ASN A 192 30.17 62.39 19.65
CA ASN A 192 30.11 62.26 18.19
C ASN A 192 31.44 61.73 17.65
N SER A 193 31.71 60.41 17.82
CA SER A 193 32.89 59.75 17.26
C SER A 193 32.57 59.00 15.94
N TYR A 194 31.46 59.31 15.32
CA TYR A 194 30.95 58.58 14.15
C TYR A 194 31.64 59.05 12.86
N SER A 195 32.03 58.05 12.01
CA SER A 195 32.61 58.35 10.70
C SER A 195 31.55 58.70 9.62
N PHE A 196 30.29 58.52 9.94
CA PHE A 196 29.14 58.96 9.18
C PHE A 196 28.13 59.60 10.14
N GLN A 197 27.57 60.73 9.78
CA GLN A 197 26.78 61.57 10.69
C GLN A 197 25.28 61.42 10.50
N ALA A 198 24.50 61.81 11.50
CA ALA A 198 23.06 61.83 11.41
C ALA A 198 22.56 62.75 10.26
N ASN A 199 21.59 62.26 9.50
CA ASN A 199 21.03 62.96 8.36
C ASN A 199 20.00 64.06 8.71
N GLY A 200 19.46 64.02 9.92
CA GLY A 200 18.41 64.93 10.42
C GLY A 200 18.25 64.79 11.93
N PRO A 201 17.17 65.39 12.50
CA PRO A 201 16.88 65.25 13.93
C PRO A 201 16.73 63.78 14.33
N MET A 202 17.30 63.45 15.48
CA MET A 202 17.27 62.07 15.99
C MET A 202 16.13 61.90 17.01
N LEU A 203 16.04 60.75 17.61
CA LEU A 203 14.90 60.25 18.38
C LEU A 203 14.45 61.26 19.46
N ILE A 204 15.40 61.77 20.29
CA ILE A 204 15.07 62.68 21.39
C ILE A 204 14.85 64.09 20.87
N ASP A 205 15.56 64.50 19.80
CA ASP A 205 15.32 65.80 19.13
C ASP A 205 13.89 65.89 18.60
N ILE A 206 13.41 64.82 17.96
CA ILE A 206 12.03 64.81 17.43
C ILE A 206 11.03 64.90 18.59
N ALA A 207 11.21 64.13 19.64
CA ALA A 207 10.32 64.19 20.81
C ALA A 207 10.31 65.62 21.44
N ALA A 208 11.49 66.19 21.60
CA ALA A 208 11.61 67.54 22.20
C ALA A 208 11.05 68.60 21.28
N ILE A 209 11.30 68.58 19.98
CA ILE A 209 10.79 69.59 19.05
C ILE A 209 9.26 69.50 18.86
N GLN A 210 8.74 68.23 18.87
CA GLN A 210 7.29 68.01 18.84
C GLN A 210 6.62 68.50 20.16
N TYR A 211 7.26 68.34 21.32
CA TYR A 211 6.80 68.90 22.55
C TYR A 211 6.70 70.40 22.40
N LEU A 212 7.71 71.03 21.83
CA LEU A 212 7.70 72.56 21.70
C LEU A 212 6.67 73.05 20.66
N TYR A 213 6.57 72.37 19.47
CA TYR A 213 5.82 72.95 18.33
C TYR A 213 4.67 72.08 17.85
N GLY A 214 4.42 70.95 18.48
CA GLY A 214 3.50 69.89 17.98
C GLY A 214 4.07 69.09 16.85
N ALA A 215 3.65 67.85 16.76
CA ALA A 215 4.05 66.93 15.67
C ALA A 215 3.50 67.39 14.30
N ASN A 216 4.25 67.26 13.23
CA ASN A 216 3.77 67.52 11.89
C ASN A 216 2.92 66.31 11.40
N MET A 217 1.64 66.32 11.69
CA MET A 217 0.65 65.32 11.33
C MET A 217 0.25 65.36 9.85
N SER A 218 0.87 66.19 9.05
CA SER A 218 0.68 66.23 7.58
C SER A 218 1.85 65.65 6.79
N TRP A 219 2.88 65.21 7.47
CA TRP A 219 4.06 64.59 6.86
C TRP A 219 3.86 63.11 6.66
N GLN A 220 4.15 62.62 5.43
CA GLN A 220 4.12 61.18 5.12
C GLN A 220 2.82 60.45 5.57
N THR A 221 1.64 61.00 5.19
CA THR A 221 0.31 60.47 5.58
C THR A 221 -0.23 59.41 4.63
N GLY A 222 0.52 59.03 3.61
CA GLY A 222 0.17 57.97 2.68
C GLY A 222 0.94 56.71 2.98
N ASN A 223 0.70 55.65 2.25
CA ASN A 223 1.46 54.42 2.39
C ASN A 223 2.88 54.59 1.83
N ASN A 224 3.86 54.71 2.70
CA ASN A 224 5.22 55.02 2.36
C ASN A 224 6.12 53.77 2.41
N THR A 225 7.15 53.75 1.55
CA THR A 225 8.18 52.70 1.61
C THR A 225 9.53 53.33 1.84
N TYR A 226 10.13 53.04 2.98
CA TYR A 226 11.45 53.50 3.39
C TYR A 226 12.49 52.48 2.92
N LYS A 227 13.29 52.90 1.95
CA LYS A 227 14.28 52.03 1.30
C LYS A 227 15.56 52.80 1.03
N TRP A 228 16.69 52.26 1.40
CA TRP A 228 18.01 52.90 1.26
C TRP A 228 18.86 52.12 0.24
N ASP A 229 19.79 52.84 -0.40
CA ASP A 229 20.79 52.19 -1.27
C ASP A 229 21.63 51.25 -0.43
N ALA A 230 21.84 50.03 -0.92
CA ALA A 230 22.55 48.96 -0.23
C ALA A 230 24.00 49.28 0.17
N ASN A 231 24.61 50.29 -0.48
CA ASN A 231 25.99 50.72 -0.22
C ASN A 231 26.07 51.98 0.63
N SER A 232 24.90 52.55 0.99
CA SER A 232 24.81 53.76 1.82
C SER A 232 24.70 53.38 3.29
N SER A 233 25.35 54.19 4.12
CA SER A 233 25.11 54.14 5.58
C SER A 233 23.79 54.86 5.91
N VAL A 234 23.11 54.37 6.93
CA VAL A 234 21.84 54.89 7.39
C VAL A 234 22.00 55.39 8.84
N PHE A 235 21.72 56.69 9.06
CA PHE A 235 21.79 57.33 10.37
C PHE A 235 20.71 58.38 10.44
N GLU A 236 19.50 57.95 10.75
CA GLU A 236 18.32 58.83 10.74
C GLU A 236 17.17 58.28 11.62
N THR A 237 16.20 59.14 11.91
CA THR A 237 14.98 58.73 12.60
C THR A 237 13.77 59.08 11.73
N ILE A 238 12.95 58.05 11.47
CA ILE A 238 11.72 58.17 10.70
C ILE A 238 10.64 58.85 11.55
N TRP A 239 10.05 59.91 11.04
CA TRP A 239 8.77 60.47 11.48
C TRP A 239 7.75 60.20 10.37
N ASP A 240 6.72 59.47 10.68
CA ASP A 240 5.59 59.19 9.80
C ASP A 240 4.31 59.48 10.55
N ALA A 241 3.43 60.27 9.95
CA ALA A 241 2.22 60.76 10.61
C ALA A 241 1.00 59.88 10.36
N GLY A 242 1.14 58.87 9.50
CA GLY A 242 0.13 57.87 9.23
C GLY A 242 0.09 57.37 7.82
N GLY A 243 -0.45 56.21 7.68
CA GLY A 243 -0.50 55.40 6.47
C GLY A 243 -0.48 53.91 6.83
N THR A 244 -0.09 53.09 5.92
CA THR A 244 0.39 51.73 6.14
C THR A 244 1.76 51.65 5.51
N ASP A 245 2.77 51.65 6.34
CA ASP A 245 4.12 51.99 5.94
C ASP A 245 5.05 50.81 6.04
N THR A 246 6.11 50.79 5.22
CA THR A 246 6.99 49.66 5.11
C THR A 246 8.46 50.08 5.19
N ILE A 247 9.24 49.41 6.04
CA ILE A 247 10.70 49.42 5.96
C ILE A 247 11.13 48.28 5.06
N ASP A 248 11.74 48.61 3.92
CA ASP A 248 12.17 47.64 2.89
C ASP A 248 13.69 47.47 2.89
N GLY A 249 14.16 46.34 3.48
CA GLY A 249 15.55 45.87 3.47
C GLY A 249 15.92 44.94 2.31
N SER A 250 15.02 44.70 1.36
CA SER A 250 15.17 43.65 0.33
C SER A 250 16.39 43.80 -0.58
N ASN A 251 16.90 45.02 -0.74
CA ASN A 251 18.09 45.30 -1.54
C ASN A 251 19.42 45.23 -0.76
N GLN A 252 19.36 45.02 0.54
CA GLN A 252 20.56 45.06 1.38
C GLN A 252 21.49 43.90 1.09
N THR A 253 22.80 44.12 1.30
CA THR A 253 23.86 43.16 1.01
C THR A 253 24.35 42.39 2.25
N LEU A 254 23.75 42.63 3.39
CA LEU A 254 23.97 42.01 4.69
C LEU A 254 22.63 41.76 5.37
N ALA A 255 22.62 40.89 6.34
CA ALA A 255 21.49 40.68 7.21
C ALA A 255 21.04 41.98 7.87
N VAL A 256 19.75 42.17 7.96
CA VAL A 256 19.13 43.33 8.63
C VAL A 256 18.46 42.93 9.94
N ASN A 257 18.39 43.88 10.86
CA ASN A 257 17.57 43.76 12.05
C ASN A 257 16.63 44.95 12.09
N ILE A 258 15.38 44.73 11.71
CA ILE A 258 14.33 45.78 11.65
C ILE A 258 13.44 45.60 12.89
N ASN A 259 13.31 46.70 13.64
CA ASN A 259 12.42 46.76 14.78
C ASN A 259 11.42 47.91 14.56
N LEU A 260 10.14 47.58 14.44
CA LEU A 260 9.07 48.52 14.14
C LEU A 260 8.58 49.30 15.39
N ASN A 261 9.05 48.93 16.57
CA ASN A 261 8.68 49.63 17.79
C ASN A 261 9.23 51.07 17.80
N ALA A 262 8.39 52.03 18.04
CA ALA A 262 8.78 53.43 18.21
C ALA A 262 9.79 53.56 19.35
N GLY A 263 10.81 54.37 19.15
CA GLY A 263 11.86 54.59 20.15
C GLY A 263 12.99 53.58 20.12
N THR A 264 12.95 52.60 19.19
CA THR A 264 14.00 51.55 19.06
C THR A 264 14.83 51.72 17.80
N PHE A 265 15.97 51.04 17.77
CA PHE A 265 16.90 51.08 16.64
C PHE A 265 16.89 49.84 15.80
N SER A 266 16.95 49.99 14.50
CA SER A 266 17.11 48.98 13.48
C SER A 266 18.51 49.01 12.90
N SER A 267 19.00 47.83 12.47
CA SER A 267 20.29 47.66 11.76
C SER A 267 20.03 47.48 10.27
N ILE A 268 20.39 48.47 9.48
CA ILE A 268 20.21 48.47 8.02
C ILE A 268 21.33 49.30 7.37
N GLY A 269 21.63 49.02 6.12
CA GLY A 269 22.64 49.77 5.36
C GLY A 269 24.06 49.33 5.68
N LYS A 270 25.00 50.07 5.09
CA LYS A 270 26.43 49.81 5.25
C LYS A 270 26.91 50.28 6.63
N ALA A 271 27.65 49.39 7.31
CA ALA A 271 28.24 49.70 8.59
C ALA A 271 29.30 50.81 8.51
N PHE A 272 29.37 51.64 9.51
CA PHE A 272 30.31 52.76 9.69
C PHE A 272 30.89 52.75 11.09
N TRP A 273 32.02 53.45 11.29
CA TRP A 273 32.78 53.45 12.53
C TRP A 273 32.16 54.42 13.56
N ASN A 274 31.94 53.94 14.81
CA ASN A 274 31.31 54.74 15.88
C ASN A 274 32.34 55.20 16.93
N GLY A 275 33.62 55.19 16.65
CA GLY A 275 34.68 55.47 17.62
C GLY A 275 35.28 54.23 18.25
N SER A 276 34.57 53.06 18.27
CA SER A 276 35.03 51.81 18.88
C SER A 276 34.86 50.59 17.99
N THR A 277 33.80 50.51 17.21
CA THR A 277 33.46 49.37 16.32
C THR A 277 32.67 49.85 15.12
N TYR A 278 32.49 48.97 14.11
CA TYR A 278 31.63 49.19 12.99
C TYR A 278 30.18 48.83 13.31
N ILE A 279 29.26 49.73 13.12
CA ILE A 279 27.85 49.57 13.42
C ILE A 279 27.00 50.02 12.24
N ASN A 280 25.76 49.55 12.17
CA ASN A 280 24.71 50.00 11.25
C ASN A 280 23.33 50.04 11.95
N ASN A 281 23.31 50.10 13.27
CA ASN A 281 22.11 50.14 14.09
C ASN A 281 21.73 51.59 14.48
N CYS A 282 21.59 52.45 13.48
CA CYS A 282 21.32 53.90 13.67
C CYS A 282 20.07 54.38 12.92
N LEU A 283 19.20 53.46 12.48
CA LEU A 283 17.86 53.81 12.01
C LEU A 283 16.87 53.67 13.18
N ALA A 284 16.18 54.74 13.54
CA ALA A 284 15.13 54.69 14.55
C ALA A 284 13.75 55.09 13.98
N ILE A 285 12.70 54.72 14.70
CA ILE A 285 11.34 55.20 14.48
C ILE A 285 11.00 56.18 15.63
N ALA A 286 10.60 57.41 15.31
CA ALA A 286 10.28 58.41 16.29
C ALA A 286 9.11 57.99 17.20
N TYR A 287 9.11 58.49 18.44
CA TYR A 287 7.98 58.25 19.33
C TYR A 287 6.70 58.82 18.74
N GLY A 288 5.66 57.97 18.69
CA GLY A 288 4.36 58.32 18.12
C GLY A 288 4.25 58.15 16.61
N ALA A 289 5.33 57.87 15.89
CA ALA A 289 5.27 57.39 14.50
C ALA A 289 4.87 55.94 14.43
N LYS A 290 4.24 55.57 13.31
CA LYS A 290 3.68 54.23 13.08
C LYS A 290 4.25 53.63 11.78
N ILE A 291 4.90 52.53 11.90
CA ILE A 291 5.33 51.72 10.72
C ILE A 291 4.82 50.32 10.95
N GLU A 292 4.08 49.78 9.97
CA GLU A 292 3.38 48.51 10.11
C GLU A 292 4.13 47.36 9.48
N ASN A 293 4.96 47.56 8.46
CA ASN A 293 5.50 46.47 7.69
C ASN A 293 7.03 46.47 7.64
N ALA A 294 7.61 45.26 7.57
CA ALA A 294 9.03 45.09 7.37
C ALA A 294 9.31 44.05 6.30
N ILE A 295 10.23 44.34 5.40
CA ILE A 295 10.78 43.40 4.44
C ILE A 295 12.27 43.25 4.72
N GLY A 296 12.70 42.03 4.99
CA GLY A 296 14.09 41.68 5.20
C GLY A 296 14.90 41.63 3.90
N SER A 297 16.11 41.19 3.98
CA SER A 297 17.06 41.05 2.86
C SER A 297 16.99 39.62 2.27
N LYS A 298 18.06 39.16 1.67
CA LYS A 298 18.25 37.77 1.25
C LYS A 298 19.13 36.96 2.23
N TYR A 299 19.40 37.48 3.38
CA TYR A 299 20.23 36.89 4.42
C TYR A 299 19.38 36.65 5.68
N ASN A 300 19.96 35.99 6.66
CA ASN A 300 19.27 35.65 7.90
C ASN A 300 18.94 36.92 8.71
N ASP A 301 17.73 37.39 8.63
CA ASP A 301 17.26 38.64 9.17
C ASP A 301 16.52 38.49 10.51
N ARG A 302 16.35 39.57 11.18
CA ARG A 302 15.48 39.66 12.34
C ARG A 302 14.48 40.81 12.13
N LEU A 303 13.18 40.49 12.12
CA LEU A 303 12.11 41.44 12.02
C LEU A 303 11.28 41.40 13.30
N THR A 304 11.12 42.55 13.92
CA THR A 304 10.31 42.69 15.13
C THR A 304 9.22 43.75 14.86
N GLY A 305 7.99 43.32 14.96
CA GLY A 305 6.81 44.13 14.84
C GLY A 305 6.55 44.98 16.09
N ASN A 306 5.34 45.50 16.24
CA ASN A 306 4.96 46.37 17.31
C ASN A 306 3.54 46.05 17.85
N GLU A 307 2.83 47.02 18.42
CA GLU A 307 1.47 46.85 18.95
C GLU A 307 0.35 46.92 17.89
N TRP A 308 0.70 46.98 16.60
CA TRP A 308 -0.24 47.11 15.49
C TRP A 308 -0.13 45.91 14.61
N SER A 309 -1.15 45.64 13.78
CA SER A 309 -1.08 44.57 12.79
C SER A 309 0.04 44.80 11.80
N ASN A 310 1.00 43.89 11.77
CA ASN A 310 2.21 43.96 10.95
C ASN A 310 2.20 42.99 9.78
N VAL A 311 2.91 43.33 8.71
CA VAL A 311 3.28 42.41 7.66
C VAL A 311 4.80 42.24 7.68
N LEU A 312 5.26 41.04 8.06
CA LEU A 312 6.67 40.72 8.17
C LEU A 312 7.04 39.72 7.08
N ASN A 313 7.98 40.14 6.23
CA ASN A 313 8.51 39.31 5.17
C ASN A 313 10.02 39.21 5.32
N GLY A 314 10.54 38.06 5.77
CA GLY A 314 11.98 37.86 5.95
C GLY A 314 12.75 37.92 4.64
N GLY A 315 12.13 37.53 3.53
CA GLY A 315 12.80 37.30 2.25
C GLY A 315 13.53 35.96 2.27
N ALA A 316 14.53 35.81 1.40
CA ALA A 316 15.30 34.58 1.40
C ALA A 316 16.31 34.58 2.57
N GLY A 317 16.42 33.49 3.27
CA GLY A 317 17.32 33.40 4.42
C GLY A 317 16.73 32.47 5.48
N ALA A 318 17.34 32.42 6.64
CA ALA A 318 16.76 31.78 7.81
C ALA A 318 16.43 32.91 8.81
N ASP A 319 15.20 33.41 8.74
CA ASP A 319 14.79 34.66 9.33
C ASP A 319 14.08 34.44 10.69
N ARG A 320 14.09 35.46 11.50
CA ARG A 320 13.35 35.48 12.76
C ARG A 320 12.35 36.64 12.73
N MET A 321 11.09 36.33 12.81
CA MET A 321 9.97 37.26 12.74
C MET A 321 9.16 37.15 14.03
N SER A 322 8.80 38.29 14.59
CA SER A 322 7.92 38.38 15.76
C SER A 322 7.04 39.61 15.60
N GLY A 323 5.73 39.41 15.46
CA GLY A 323 4.78 40.51 15.21
C GLY A 323 4.49 41.29 16.44
N GLY A 324 4.10 40.64 17.52
CA GLY A 324 3.80 41.32 18.81
C GLY A 324 2.33 41.31 19.14
N ASP A 325 1.78 42.46 19.38
CA ASP A 325 0.32 42.64 19.51
C ASP A 325 -0.28 42.96 18.12
N GLY A 326 -1.54 42.59 17.92
CA GLY A 326 -2.24 42.86 16.65
C GLY A 326 -2.41 41.62 15.78
N ASN A 327 -3.05 41.80 14.62
CA ASN A 327 -3.24 40.69 13.68
C ASN A 327 -2.09 40.69 12.66
N ASP A 328 -1.14 39.86 12.84
CA ASP A 328 0.11 39.86 12.10
C ASP A 328 0.12 38.89 10.91
N ILE A 329 0.86 39.24 9.88
CA ILE A 329 1.06 38.43 8.68
C ILE A 329 2.54 38.16 8.53
N TYR A 330 2.88 36.86 8.42
CA TYR A 330 4.23 36.40 8.22
C TYR A 330 4.37 35.72 6.87
N HIS A 331 5.41 36.08 6.12
CA HIS A 331 5.79 35.38 4.90
C HIS A 331 7.00 34.47 5.18
N VAL A 332 6.81 33.17 4.96
CA VAL A 332 7.80 32.12 5.20
C VAL A 332 8.16 31.46 3.88
N ASP A 333 9.42 31.55 3.48
CA ASP A 333 9.93 30.95 2.26
C ASP A 333 11.13 30.01 2.46
N ASN A 334 11.65 29.93 3.67
CA ASN A 334 12.80 29.11 4.02
C ASN A 334 12.49 28.24 5.24
N THR A 335 12.98 27.01 5.24
CA THR A 335 12.80 26.06 6.37
C THR A 335 13.51 26.49 7.66
N GLY A 336 14.42 27.46 7.58
CA GLY A 336 15.11 28.05 8.72
C GLY A 336 14.38 29.24 9.33
N ASP A 337 13.25 29.68 8.73
CA ASP A 337 12.47 30.77 9.25
C ASP A 337 11.79 30.40 10.57
N VAL A 338 11.81 31.34 11.48
CA VAL A 338 11.18 31.20 12.81
C VAL A 338 10.20 32.34 12.99
N VAL A 339 8.93 32.00 13.04
CA VAL A 339 7.86 32.90 13.49
C VAL A 339 7.62 32.66 14.98
N ASN A 340 7.64 33.73 15.75
CA ASN A 340 7.53 33.67 17.21
C ASN A 340 6.49 34.66 17.72
N GLU A 341 5.35 34.15 18.16
CA GLU A 341 4.35 34.88 18.87
C GLU A 341 4.43 34.58 20.38
N ILE A 342 4.49 35.65 21.18
CA ILE A 342 4.67 35.59 22.64
C ILE A 342 3.35 35.87 23.36
N ASN A 343 2.50 36.74 22.80
CA ASN A 343 1.26 37.15 23.42
C ASN A 343 0.15 36.10 23.15
N ALA A 344 -0.25 35.40 24.20
CA ALA A 344 -1.32 34.41 24.13
C ALA A 344 -2.74 34.98 24.35
N ASP A 345 -2.84 36.26 24.65
CA ASP A 345 -4.14 36.93 24.87
C ASP A 345 -4.72 37.39 23.52
N LYS A 346 -5.70 36.65 23.02
CA LYS A 346 -6.38 36.99 21.74
C LYS A 346 -6.98 38.40 21.67
N SER A 347 -7.18 39.05 22.80
CA SER A 347 -7.73 40.43 22.80
C SER A 347 -6.67 41.48 22.46
N THR A 348 -5.42 41.16 22.63
CA THR A 348 -4.27 42.03 22.34
C THR A 348 -3.30 41.38 21.36
N GLY A 349 -2.94 40.09 21.54
CA GLY A 349 -2.06 39.35 20.61
C GLY A 349 -2.66 39.21 19.21
N GLY A 350 -3.99 39.07 19.11
CA GLY A 350 -4.69 39.13 17.83
C GLY A 350 -4.99 37.73 17.22
N ASN A 351 -5.03 37.76 15.90
CA ASN A 351 -5.31 36.56 15.09
C ASN A 351 -4.33 36.53 13.90
N ASP A 352 -3.27 35.78 14.03
CA ASP A 352 -2.08 35.87 13.21
C ASP A 352 -2.08 34.87 12.04
N THR A 353 -1.50 35.27 10.92
CA THR A 353 -1.52 34.49 9.70
C THR A 353 -0.12 34.26 9.14
N VAL A 354 0.24 33.02 8.96
CA VAL A 354 1.44 32.63 8.25
C VAL A 354 1.12 32.27 6.80
N TYR A 355 1.79 32.91 5.86
CA TYR A 355 1.81 32.55 4.44
C TYR A 355 3.09 31.78 4.15
N SER A 356 2.96 30.51 3.83
CA SER A 356 4.12 29.64 3.57
C SER A 356 4.16 29.15 2.12
N VAL A 357 5.32 29.24 1.48
CA VAL A 357 5.59 28.60 0.17
C VAL A 357 6.34 27.28 0.30
N LEU A 358 6.57 26.82 1.52
CA LEU A 358 7.28 25.57 1.79
C LEU A 358 6.41 24.36 1.46
N SER A 359 7.07 23.23 1.20
CA SER A 359 6.39 21.93 1.03
C SER A 359 5.78 21.39 2.32
N SER A 360 6.14 21.96 3.48
CA SER A 360 5.51 21.68 4.77
C SER A 360 5.77 22.83 5.75
N TYR A 361 4.75 23.19 6.51
CA TYR A 361 4.89 24.16 7.58
C TYR A 361 4.03 23.76 8.79
N THR A 362 4.56 24.05 9.99
CA THR A 362 3.86 23.81 11.26
C THR A 362 3.77 25.13 12.02
N LEU A 363 2.56 25.50 12.41
CA LEU A 363 2.35 26.70 13.21
C LEU A 363 3.05 26.61 14.56
N GLY A 364 3.77 27.68 14.92
CA GLY A 364 4.28 27.88 16.26
C GLY A 364 3.15 28.15 17.27
N SER A 365 3.51 28.25 18.54
CA SER A 365 2.54 28.62 19.59
C SER A 365 1.95 30.01 19.32
N ASN A 366 0.71 30.20 19.70
CA ASN A 366 -0.04 31.45 19.59
C ASN A 366 -0.26 31.99 18.15
N LEU A 367 -0.17 31.09 17.15
CA LEU A 367 -0.51 31.38 15.76
C LEU A 367 -1.82 30.69 15.39
N GLU A 368 -2.74 31.38 14.75
CA GLU A 368 -4.08 30.90 14.46
C GLU A 368 -4.25 30.45 13.01
N ASN A 369 -3.64 31.13 12.04
CA ASN A 369 -3.94 30.89 10.64
C ASN A 369 -2.69 30.48 9.84
N LEU A 370 -2.86 29.51 8.98
CA LEU A 370 -1.87 29.12 7.99
C LEU A 370 -2.49 29.16 6.59
N ARG A 371 -1.80 29.83 5.68
CA ARG A 371 -2.11 29.80 4.25
C ARG A 371 -0.91 29.25 3.48
N ILE A 372 -1.12 28.15 2.80
CA ILE A 372 -0.11 27.55 1.96
C ILE A 372 -0.22 28.16 0.56
N ASN A 373 0.85 28.81 0.11
CA ASN A 373 0.97 29.42 -1.20
C ASN A 373 1.95 28.69 -2.12
N ALA A 374 2.32 27.44 -1.77
CA ALA A 374 3.13 26.59 -2.61
C ALA A 374 2.40 26.25 -3.93
N THR A 375 3.15 26.14 -5.04
CA THR A 375 2.57 25.85 -6.36
C THR A 375 2.32 24.37 -6.61
N GLY A 376 2.52 23.52 -5.61
CA GLY A 376 2.33 22.06 -5.66
C GLY A 376 1.89 21.55 -4.30
N SER A 377 1.92 20.23 -4.15
CA SER A 377 1.55 19.57 -2.88
C SER A 377 2.36 20.08 -1.71
N ALA A 378 1.70 20.50 -0.65
CA ALA A 378 2.34 21.01 0.55
C ALA A 378 1.47 20.77 1.79
N ASN A 379 2.11 20.50 2.92
CA ASN A 379 1.45 20.11 4.15
C ASN A 379 1.37 21.26 5.15
N GLY A 380 0.22 21.41 5.77
CA GLY A 380 -0.04 22.39 6.81
C GLY A 380 -0.40 21.74 8.14
N ASN A 381 0.38 22.04 9.17
CA ASN A 381 0.07 21.59 10.51
C ASN A 381 -0.25 22.79 11.41
N GLY A 382 -1.32 22.68 12.16
CA GLY A 382 -1.69 23.59 13.22
C GLY A 382 -0.90 23.38 14.51
N ASN A 383 -1.41 23.91 15.59
CA ASN A 383 -0.88 23.82 16.95
C ASN A 383 -1.97 23.33 17.93
N ALA A 384 -1.99 23.82 19.17
CA ALA A 384 -3.01 23.43 20.15
C ALA A 384 -4.16 24.48 20.28
N LEU A 385 -4.20 25.45 19.40
CA LEU A 385 -5.27 26.45 19.33
C LEU A 385 -6.29 26.06 18.27
N ASN A 386 -7.41 26.75 18.23
CA ASN A 386 -8.36 26.67 17.12
C ASN A 386 -7.76 27.35 15.90
N ASN A 387 -7.24 26.59 14.96
CA ASN A 387 -6.54 27.09 13.80
C ASN A 387 -7.44 27.19 12.54
N ALA A 388 -7.06 28.06 11.61
CA ALA A 388 -7.61 28.06 10.25
C ALA A 388 -6.49 27.75 9.25
N LEU A 389 -6.59 26.60 8.60
CA LEU A 389 -5.59 26.09 7.66
C LEU A 389 -6.14 26.11 6.23
N TYR A 390 -5.40 26.73 5.31
CA TYR A 390 -5.74 26.83 3.90
C TYR A 390 -4.65 26.22 3.04
N GLY A 391 -4.98 25.19 2.27
CA GLY A 391 -4.02 24.38 1.49
C GLY A 391 -3.57 25.02 0.17
N GLY A 392 -4.51 25.43 -0.65
CA GLY A 392 -4.19 26.12 -1.92
C GLY A 392 -4.51 25.30 -3.17
N SER A 393 -3.55 25.04 -4.05
CA SER A 393 -3.80 24.47 -5.37
C SER A 393 -3.06 23.15 -5.64
N GLY A 394 -2.71 22.40 -4.66
CA GLY A 394 -2.05 21.10 -4.82
C GLY A 394 -2.62 20.09 -3.84
N ASN A 395 -2.24 18.85 -3.92
CA ASN A 395 -2.67 17.85 -2.95
C ASN A 395 -2.05 18.16 -1.59
N ASN A 396 -2.84 18.63 -0.66
CA ASN A 396 -2.39 19.07 0.65
C ASN A 396 -2.71 18.05 1.75
N ILE A 397 -1.88 18.02 2.77
CA ILE A 397 -2.20 17.35 4.03
C ILE A 397 -2.36 18.46 5.07
N LEU A 398 -3.56 18.56 5.64
CA LEU A 398 -3.90 19.53 6.67
C LEU A 398 -4.22 18.79 7.97
N ASP A 399 -3.50 19.16 9.02
CA ASP A 399 -3.64 18.57 10.35
C ASP A 399 -3.72 19.70 11.38
N GLY A 400 -4.94 19.97 11.86
CA GLY A 400 -5.17 21.05 12.84
C GLY A 400 -4.50 20.79 14.18
N LYS A 401 -4.19 19.55 14.51
CA LYS A 401 -3.81 19.10 15.85
C LYS A 401 -4.97 19.28 16.81
N ALA A 402 -4.67 19.58 18.07
CA ALA A 402 -5.70 19.74 19.10
C ALA A 402 -6.34 21.13 19.01
N GLY A 403 -7.62 21.18 19.13
CA GLY A 403 -8.41 22.41 19.03
C GLY A 403 -9.59 22.22 18.10
N ALA A 404 -10.49 23.17 18.06
CA ALA A 404 -11.58 23.15 17.07
C ALA A 404 -11.12 23.92 15.82
N ASP A 405 -10.64 23.22 14.83
CA ASP A 405 -9.91 23.73 13.69
C ASP A 405 -10.79 23.89 12.45
N SER A 406 -10.44 24.81 11.57
CA SER A 406 -11.08 24.98 10.26
C SER A 406 -10.07 24.71 9.16
N MET A 407 -10.31 23.69 8.36
CA MET A 407 -9.40 23.21 7.32
C MET A 407 -10.06 23.31 5.95
N SER A 408 -9.35 23.85 4.96
CA SER A 408 -9.79 23.91 3.57
C SER A 408 -8.60 23.67 2.65
N GLY A 409 -8.61 22.56 1.92
CA GLY A 409 -7.53 22.17 1.00
C GLY A 409 -7.53 22.96 -0.28
N GLY A 410 -8.69 23.08 -0.90
CA GLY A 410 -8.91 23.91 -2.07
C GLY A 410 -8.95 23.12 -3.38
N ASN A 411 -7.94 23.24 -4.24
CA ASN A 411 -7.85 22.42 -5.44
C ASN A 411 -6.84 21.29 -5.21
N GLY A 412 -7.13 20.13 -5.72
CA GLY A 412 -6.28 18.94 -5.59
C GLY A 412 -6.94 17.88 -4.70
N SER A 413 -6.27 16.75 -4.56
CA SER A 413 -6.77 15.70 -3.65
C SER A 413 -6.15 15.90 -2.27
N ASP A 414 -6.95 16.40 -1.35
CA ASP A 414 -6.50 16.87 -0.06
C ASP A 414 -6.79 15.84 1.05
N THR A 415 -5.99 15.88 2.10
CA THR A 415 -6.15 15.00 3.26
C THR A 415 -6.25 15.82 4.53
N TYR A 416 -7.31 15.60 5.30
CA TYR A 416 -7.63 16.28 6.55
C TYR A 416 -7.55 15.34 7.72
N TYR A 417 -6.78 15.69 8.75
CA TYR A 417 -6.79 14.99 10.01
C TYR A 417 -7.73 15.67 10.98
N VAL A 418 -8.68 14.91 11.51
CA VAL A 418 -9.73 15.37 12.42
C VAL A 418 -9.61 14.60 13.73
N ASP A 419 -9.29 15.31 14.83
CA ASP A 419 -9.13 14.73 16.17
C ASP A 419 -9.98 15.42 17.25
N ASP A 420 -10.57 16.60 16.97
CA ASP A 420 -11.53 17.29 17.83
C ASP A 420 -12.92 17.35 17.18
N ALA A 421 -13.97 17.23 18.00
CA ALA A 421 -15.36 17.27 17.51
C ALA A 421 -15.78 18.66 16.96
N GLY A 422 -15.00 19.70 17.23
CA GLY A 422 -15.18 21.05 16.72
C GLY A 422 -14.48 21.30 15.40
N ASP A 423 -13.72 20.32 14.87
CA ASP A 423 -13.04 20.47 13.60
C ASP A 423 -14.03 20.58 12.43
N LEU A 424 -13.75 21.52 11.55
CA LEU A 424 -14.54 21.78 10.35
C LEU A 424 -13.69 21.61 9.10
N VAL A 425 -14.03 20.63 8.30
CA VAL A 425 -13.48 20.46 6.95
C VAL A 425 -14.43 21.12 5.95
N SER A 426 -13.90 21.95 5.07
CA SER A 426 -14.68 22.70 4.09
C SER A 426 -14.08 22.59 2.70
N GLU A 427 -14.77 21.89 1.81
CA GLU A 427 -14.49 21.85 0.38
C GLU A 427 -15.54 22.63 -0.41
N THR A 428 -15.07 23.54 -1.25
CA THR A 428 -15.93 24.44 -2.04
C THR A 428 -15.88 24.16 -3.54
N ASN A 429 -14.83 23.48 -4.01
CA ASN A 429 -14.68 23.14 -5.42
C ASN A 429 -15.48 21.86 -5.73
N THR A 430 -16.51 21.99 -6.57
CA THR A 430 -17.39 20.88 -6.98
C THR A 430 -16.93 20.21 -8.27
N ASP A 431 -15.87 20.70 -8.91
CA ASP A 431 -15.34 20.12 -10.14
C ASP A 431 -14.30 19.04 -9.81
N ALA A 432 -14.68 17.79 -9.97
CA ALA A 432 -13.79 16.64 -9.71
C ALA A 432 -12.46 16.65 -10.51
N ALA A 433 -12.40 17.40 -11.62
CA ALA A 433 -11.16 17.51 -12.41
C ALA A 433 -10.15 18.46 -11.76
N THR A 434 -10.59 19.40 -10.97
CA THR A 434 -9.75 20.41 -10.31
C THR A 434 -9.85 20.38 -8.78
N GLY A 435 -11.00 20.01 -8.20
CA GLY A 435 -11.18 19.74 -6.77
C GLY A 435 -10.43 18.49 -6.32
N GLY A 436 -10.47 17.46 -7.15
CA GLY A 436 -9.78 16.21 -6.84
C GLY A 436 -10.64 15.18 -6.11
N SER A 437 -10.01 14.39 -5.27
CA SER A 437 -10.70 13.43 -4.40
C SER A 437 -10.15 13.55 -2.98
N ASP A 438 -10.95 14.10 -2.11
CA ASP A 438 -10.57 14.55 -0.80
C ASP A 438 -10.83 13.50 0.28
N THR A 439 -9.94 13.45 1.27
CA THR A 439 -9.96 12.43 2.31
C THR A 439 -9.95 13.05 3.69
N VAL A 440 -10.95 12.72 4.49
CA VAL A 440 -10.93 12.97 5.94
C VAL A 440 -10.44 11.73 6.66
N VAL A 441 -9.45 11.91 7.52
CA VAL A 441 -8.91 10.90 8.43
C VAL A 441 -9.31 11.28 9.84
N SER A 442 -10.30 10.56 10.39
CA SER A 442 -10.90 10.90 11.68
C SER A 442 -10.52 9.92 12.79
N SER A 443 -10.09 10.45 13.92
CA SER A 443 -9.86 9.69 15.16
C SER A 443 -11.07 9.71 16.12
N LEU A 444 -12.14 10.37 15.72
CA LEU A 444 -13.34 10.56 16.55
C LEU A 444 -14.16 9.28 16.67
N ALA A 445 -14.99 9.20 17.71
CA ALA A 445 -15.97 8.14 17.87
C ALA A 445 -17.14 8.22 16.85
N SER A 446 -17.33 9.37 16.19
CA SER A 446 -18.22 9.52 15.04
C SER A 446 -17.84 10.73 14.21
N TYR A 447 -17.94 10.59 12.89
CA TYR A 447 -17.73 11.69 11.94
C TYR A 447 -18.70 11.59 10.76
N SER A 448 -19.13 12.74 10.27
CA SER A 448 -19.95 12.85 9.06
C SER A 448 -19.25 13.75 8.03
N LEU A 449 -19.12 13.27 6.82
CA LEU A 449 -18.47 14.02 5.74
C LEU A 449 -19.24 15.32 5.42
N GLY A 450 -18.51 16.40 5.28
CA GLY A 450 -18.99 17.62 4.66
C GLY A 450 -19.27 17.47 3.16
N SER A 451 -19.89 18.47 2.56
CA SER A 451 -20.11 18.48 1.10
C SER A 451 -18.79 18.47 0.35
N ASN A 452 -18.76 17.85 -0.82
CA ASN A 452 -17.61 17.78 -1.74
C ASN A 452 -16.37 17.07 -1.17
N VAL A 453 -16.52 16.18 -0.20
CA VAL A 453 -15.49 15.28 0.30
C VAL A 453 -15.87 13.85 -0.06
N GLU A 454 -14.96 13.12 -0.65
CA GLU A 454 -15.23 11.77 -1.21
C GLU A 454 -14.85 10.65 -0.26
N ASN A 455 -13.81 10.81 0.58
CA ASN A 455 -13.26 9.70 1.35
C ASN A 455 -13.26 9.97 2.84
N LEU A 456 -13.59 8.94 3.62
CA LEU A 456 -13.50 8.94 5.08
C LEU A 456 -12.67 7.76 5.57
N VAL A 457 -11.66 8.02 6.36
CA VAL A 457 -10.87 7.00 7.05
C VAL A 457 -11.13 7.08 8.55
N LEU A 458 -11.65 6.01 9.13
CA LEU A 458 -11.91 5.89 10.56
C LEU A 458 -10.69 5.26 11.26
N LEU A 459 -9.93 6.03 12.03
CA LEU A 459 -8.69 5.58 12.69
C LEU A 459 -8.88 5.12 14.13
N SER A 460 -10.05 5.37 14.74
CA SER A 460 -10.28 4.97 16.14
C SER A 460 -10.07 3.47 16.31
N SER A 461 -9.33 3.07 17.33
CA SER A 461 -9.18 1.65 17.72
C SER A 461 -10.39 1.07 18.45
N GLY A 462 -11.37 1.91 18.79
CA GLY A 462 -12.67 1.53 19.34
C GLY A 462 -13.79 1.72 18.31
N ALA A 463 -15.03 1.70 18.76
CA ALA A 463 -16.16 1.99 17.88
C ALA A 463 -16.04 3.40 17.27
N ALA A 464 -16.11 3.50 15.95
CA ALA A 464 -16.08 4.75 15.22
C ALA A 464 -17.15 4.74 14.12
N ASN A 465 -18.16 5.61 14.27
CA ASN A 465 -19.24 5.69 13.29
C ASN A 465 -18.87 6.67 12.15
N GLY A 466 -19.11 6.25 10.93
CA GLY A 466 -18.86 7.06 9.73
C GLY A 466 -20.14 7.33 8.95
N THR A 467 -20.38 8.57 8.58
CA THR A 467 -21.48 8.92 7.68
C THR A 467 -20.93 9.67 6.47
N GLY A 468 -21.26 9.20 5.27
CA GLY A 468 -20.95 9.83 4.00
C GLY A 468 -21.79 11.09 3.74
N ASN A 469 -21.82 11.55 2.50
CA ASN A 469 -22.62 12.68 2.06
C ASN A 469 -23.52 12.31 0.85
N ALA A 470 -23.72 13.19 -0.11
CA ALA A 470 -24.52 12.88 -1.31
C ALA A 470 -23.68 12.48 -2.53
N LEU A 471 -22.37 12.38 -2.37
CA LEU A 471 -21.44 11.91 -3.40
C LEU A 471 -21.21 10.41 -3.27
N ASN A 472 -20.52 9.85 -4.24
CA ASN A 472 -20.03 8.48 -4.16
C ASN A 472 -18.83 8.44 -3.22
N ASN A 473 -19.03 8.00 -1.99
CA ASN A 473 -18.00 8.01 -0.97
C ASN A 473 -17.23 6.68 -0.88
N ILE A 474 -15.96 6.76 -0.47
CA ILE A 474 -15.21 5.59 0.02
C ILE A 474 -14.98 5.77 1.52
N ILE A 475 -15.59 4.88 2.31
CA ILE A 475 -15.44 4.90 3.77
C ILE A 475 -14.56 3.73 4.17
N TYR A 476 -13.41 4.01 4.77
CA TYR A 476 -12.51 2.99 5.31
C TYR A 476 -12.89 2.70 6.75
N ALA A 477 -13.32 1.48 7.00
CA ALA A 477 -13.72 1.04 8.34
C ALA A 477 -12.50 1.01 9.29
N GLY A 478 -12.70 1.51 10.49
CA GLY A 478 -11.75 1.37 11.60
C GLY A 478 -11.85 0.02 12.29
N ALA A 479 -10.97 -0.23 13.23
CA ALA A 479 -11.10 -1.38 14.12
C ALA A 479 -12.24 -1.13 15.13
N GLY A 480 -12.99 -2.17 15.47
CA GLY A 480 -14.07 -2.09 16.47
C GLY A 480 -15.48 -2.12 15.85
N ASN A 481 -16.48 -1.89 16.66
CA ASN A 481 -17.89 -2.02 16.24
C ASN A 481 -18.38 -0.70 15.66
N ASN A 482 -18.52 -0.60 14.34
CA ASN A 482 -18.81 0.64 13.66
C ASN A 482 -20.25 0.66 13.09
N ILE A 483 -20.84 1.84 13.05
CA ILE A 483 -22.01 2.10 12.21
C ILE A 483 -21.51 2.94 11.03
N VAL A 484 -21.61 2.38 9.83
CA VAL A 484 -21.18 3.04 8.60
C VAL A 484 -22.41 3.28 7.72
N ASP A 485 -22.66 4.55 7.41
CA ASP A 485 -23.79 4.99 6.59
C ASP A 485 -23.25 5.76 5.36
N GLY A 486 -23.42 5.22 4.17
CA GLY A 486 -23.02 5.88 2.92
C GLY A 486 -23.81 7.15 2.64
N ALA A 487 -25.04 7.25 3.20
CA ALA A 487 -26.02 8.31 3.01
C ALA A 487 -26.65 8.29 1.60
N GLY A 488 -26.10 8.99 0.65
CA GLY A 488 -26.61 9.02 -0.72
C GLY A 488 -25.51 9.07 -1.74
N GLY A 489 -25.67 8.34 -2.80
CA GLY A 489 -24.62 8.15 -3.80
C GLY A 489 -24.52 6.70 -4.21
N SER A 490 -23.35 6.31 -4.62
CA SER A 490 -22.98 4.91 -4.83
C SER A 490 -21.68 4.68 -4.06
N ASP A 491 -21.85 4.16 -2.86
CA ASP A 491 -20.84 4.23 -1.80
C ASP A 491 -20.09 2.92 -1.64
N THR A 492 -18.80 3.03 -1.30
CA THR A 492 -17.91 1.89 -1.05
C THR A 492 -17.49 1.87 0.42
N LEU A 493 -17.77 0.75 1.07
CA LEU A 493 -17.15 0.45 2.36
C LEU A 493 -15.88 -0.37 2.12
N SER A 494 -14.77 0.11 2.65
CA SER A 494 -13.47 -0.53 2.49
C SER A 494 -12.92 -1.01 3.83
N TYR A 495 -12.51 -2.27 3.85
CA TYR A 495 -11.81 -2.89 4.98
C TYR A 495 -10.31 -3.05 4.72
N PHE A 496 -9.76 -2.26 3.80
CA PHE A 496 -8.37 -2.36 3.36
C PHE A 496 -7.36 -2.38 4.52
N TYR A 497 -7.65 -1.69 5.61
CA TYR A 497 -6.79 -1.60 6.80
C TYR A 497 -7.07 -2.67 7.87
N ALA A 498 -7.96 -3.61 7.61
CA ALA A 498 -8.22 -4.70 8.57
C ALA A 498 -6.97 -5.57 8.75
N SER A 499 -6.78 -6.08 9.96
CA SER A 499 -5.59 -6.84 10.35
C SER A 499 -5.68 -8.35 10.07
N GLN A 500 -6.83 -8.80 9.60
CA GLN A 500 -7.14 -10.19 9.21
C GLN A 500 -8.35 -10.19 8.28
N GLY A 501 -8.60 -11.33 7.64
CA GLY A 501 -9.74 -11.52 6.73
C GLY A 501 -11.08 -11.20 7.36
N ILE A 502 -11.97 -10.66 6.54
CA ILE A 502 -13.30 -10.21 6.97
C ILE A 502 -14.43 -11.05 6.35
N THR A 503 -15.58 -11.04 7.01
CA THR A 503 -16.82 -11.61 6.48
C THR A 503 -17.92 -10.55 6.57
N VAL A 504 -18.38 -10.06 5.42
CA VAL A 504 -19.32 -8.94 5.34
C VAL A 504 -20.40 -9.18 4.30
N SER A 505 -21.62 -8.77 4.62
CA SER A 505 -22.75 -8.86 3.70
C SER A 505 -23.57 -7.57 3.66
N LEU A 506 -23.77 -7.01 2.47
CA LEU A 506 -24.68 -5.87 2.24
C LEU A 506 -26.17 -6.25 2.40
N ALA A 507 -26.49 -7.52 2.39
CA ALA A 507 -27.87 -8.00 2.64
C ALA A 507 -28.28 -7.95 4.10
N ILE A 508 -27.33 -7.73 5.04
CA ILE A 508 -27.58 -7.69 6.50
C ILE A 508 -27.59 -6.23 6.95
N ALA A 509 -28.77 -5.71 7.29
CA ALA A 509 -28.93 -4.33 7.75
C ALA A 509 -28.78 -4.15 9.29
N THR A 510 -28.46 -5.22 10.01
CA THR A 510 -28.18 -5.18 11.46
C THR A 510 -26.69 -5.41 11.70
N ALA A 511 -26.23 -5.20 12.93
CA ALA A 511 -24.86 -5.48 13.30
C ALA A 511 -24.44 -6.90 12.91
N GLN A 512 -23.28 -7.04 12.28
CA GLN A 512 -22.70 -8.29 11.82
C GLN A 512 -21.24 -8.41 12.26
N VAL A 513 -20.86 -9.59 12.71
CA VAL A 513 -19.46 -9.87 13.10
C VAL A 513 -18.60 -9.97 11.86
N THR A 514 -17.70 -9.01 11.67
CA THR A 514 -16.87 -8.89 10.46
C THR A 514 -15.52 -9.62 10.55
N GLY A 515 -15.12 -10.05 11.75
CA GLY A 515 -13.80 -10.65 11.98
C GLY A 515 -12.74 -9.59 12.24
N GLY A 516 -12.07 -9.10 11.20
CA GLY A 516 -10.94 -8.16 11.33
C GLY A 516 -11.28 -6.73 11.75
N SER A 517 -12.58 -6.36 11.82
CA SER A 517 -13.04 -4.99 12.14
C SER A 517 -14.11 -4.95 13.24
N GLY A 518 -14.36 -6.05 13.95
CA GLY A 518 -15.34 -6.08 15.02
C GLY A 518 -16.74 -6.46 14.56
N GLU A 519 -17.77 -5.78 15.08
CA GLU A 519 -19.20 -5.99 14.76
C GLU A 519 -19.76 -4.71 14.14
N ASP A 520 -19.97 -4.71 12.82
CA ASP A 520 -20.33 -3.50 12.06
C ASP A 520 -21.78 -3.51 11.58
N THR A 521 -22.39 -2.33 11.52
CA THR A 521 -23.70 -2.08 10.92
C THR A 521 -23.52 -1.23 9.67
N LEU A 522 -24.02 -1.74 8.52
CA LEU A 522 -23.89 -1.12 7.22
C LEU A 522 -25.23 -0.56 6.76
N LEU A 523 -25.25 0.70 6.40
CA LEU A 523 -26.44 1.40 5.90
C LEU A 523 -26.08 2.11 4.60
N ASN A 524 -26.95 2.01 3.59
CA ASN A 524 -26.79 2.74 2.30
C ASN A 524 -25.40 2.56 1.69
N ILE A 525 -24.92 1.31 1.62
CA ILE A 525 -23.64 0.94 1.00
C ILE A 525 -23.93 0.05 -0.22
N GLU A 526 -23.37 0.39 -1.37
CA GLU A 526 -23.53 -0.36 -2.63
C GLU A 526 -22.34 -1.25 -2.93
N HIS A 527 -21.14 -0.91 -2.45
CA HIS A 527 -19.89 -1.56 -2.83
C HIS A 527 -19.06 -1.96 -1.62
N LEU A 528 -18.30 -3.05 -1.74
CA LEU A 528 -17.37 -3.53 -0.72
C LEU A 528 -15.95 -3.65 -1.28
N THR A 529 -14.99 -3.24 -0.51
CA THR A 529 -13.59 -3.58 -0.70
C THR A 529 -13.09 -4.32 0.54
N GLY A 530 -12.53 -5.50 0.34
CA GLY A 530 -11.99 -6.35 1.38
C GLY A 530 -10.67 -5.87 1.95
N SER A 531 -10.02 -6.75 2.66
CA SER A 531 -8.70 -6.58 3.28
C SER A 531 -7.57 -7.06 2.34
N ASN A 532 -6.40 -7.35 2.89
CA ASN A 532 -5.34 -8.07 2.19
C ASN A 532 -5.20 -9.52 2.70
N TYR A 533 -6.28 -10.09 3.21
CA TYR A 533 -6.37 -11.45 3.76
C TYR A 533 -7.62 -12.13 3.21
N ASP A 534 -7.77 -13.43 3.48
CA ASP A 534 -8.88 -14.26 3.01
C ASP A 534 -10.25 -13.68 3.45
N ASP A 535 -11.00 -13.10 2.53
CA ASP A 535 -12.24 -12.40 2.78
C ASP A 535 -13.48 -13.17 2.28
N LYS A 536 -14.62 -12.87 2.87
CA LYS A 536 -15.91 -13.28 2.35
C LYS A 536 -16.83 -12.08 2.20
N LEU A 537 -16.99 -11.66 0.95
CA LEU A 537 -17.80 -10.50 0.59
C LEU A 537 -19.12 -10.94 -0.06
N THR A 538 -20.22 -10.46 0.48
CA THR A 538 -21.54 -10.73 -0.07
C THR A 538 -22.29 -9.44 -0.34
N GLY A 539 -22.73 -9.26 -1.58
CA GLY A 539 -23.57 -8.14 -1.99
C GLY A 539 -25.02 -8.28 -1.52
N ASN A 540 -25.91 -7.64 -2.24
CA ASN A 540 -27.34 -7.66 -1.96
C ASN A 540 -28.17 -7.91 -3.24
N GLY A 541 -29.37 -7.32 -3.38
CA GLY A 541 -30.20 -7.46 -4.58
C GLY A 541 -30.02 -6.33 -5.61
N ALA A 542 -29.12 -5.39 -5.37
CA ALA A 542 -28.76 -4.32 -6.30
C ALA A 542 -27.45 -4.64 -7.01
N ALA A 543 -27.08 -3.84 -8.02
CA ALA A 543 -25.76 -3.97 -8.65
C ALA A 543 -24.65 -3.53 -7.69
N ASN A 544 -23.80 -4.45 -7.31
CA ASN A 544 -22.70 -4.21 -6.37
C ASN A 544 -21.33 -4.29 -7.07
N LYS A 545 -20.34 -3.60 -6.55
CA LYS A 545 -18.92 -3.84 -6.83
C LYS A 545 -18.27 -4.44 -5.60
N LEU A 546 -17.70 -5.62 -5.73
CA LEU A 546 -16.97 -6.33 -4.70
C LEU A 546 -15.51 -6.46 -5.12
N VAL A 547 -14.58 -6.06 -4.25
CA VAL A 547 -13.13 -6.15 -4.50
C VAL A 547 -12.50 -6.90 -3.33
N GLY A 548 -11.85 -8.04 -3.60
CA GLY A 548 -11.17 -8.85 -2.58
C GLY A 548 -9.85 -8.21 -2.14
N ASN A 549 -8.99 -7.84 -3.05
CA ASN A 549 -7.61 -7.39 -3.02
C ASN A 549 -6.61 -8.54 -3.01
N ALA A 550 -6.15 -8.98 -1.87
CA ALA A 550 -5.21 -10.09 -1.75
C ALA A 550 -5.68 -11.07 -0.68
N GLY A 551 -5.50 -12.35 -0.95
CA GLY A 551 -6.00 -13.41 -0.08
C GLY A 551 -6.74 -14.45 -0.90
N LYS A 552 -7.39 -15.38 -0.23
CA LYS A 552 -8.30 -16.33 -0.88
C LYS A 552 -9.71 -15.87 -0.63
N ASP A 553 -10.23 -15.10 -1.55
CA ASP A 553 -11.47 -14.40 -1.34
C ASP A 553 -12.69 -15.18 -1.86
N VAL A 554 -13.81 -14.97 -1.21
CA VAL A 554 -15.10 -15.50 -1.62
C VAL A 554 -16.04 -14.33 -1.91
N LEU A 555 -16.32 -14.12 -3.20
CA LEU A 555 -17.13 -13.02 -3.67
C LEU A 555 -18.48 -13.54 -4.19
N ASN A 556 -19.56 -13.01 -3.60
CA ASN A 556 -20.92 -13.33 -4.03
C ASN A 556 -21.71 -12.02 -4.20
N GLY A 557 -21.94 -11.61 -5.43
CA GLY A 557 -22.71 -10.38 -5.72
C GLY A 557 -24.15 -10.41 -5.19
N GLY A 558 -24.76 -11.58 -5.10
CA GLY A 558 -26.18 -11.74 -4.86
C GLY A 558 -26.98 -11.56 -6.14
N ALA A 559 -28.24 -11.13 -6.04
CA ALA A 559 -29.12 -11.01 -7.19
C ALA A 559 -29.00 -9.63 -7.84
N GLY A 560 -27.99 -9.32 -8.48
CA GLY A 560 -27.75 -8.02 -9.14
C GLY A 560 -27.13 -8.20 -10.52
N ALA A 561 -26.64 -7.12 -11.08
CA ALA A 561 -25.66 -7.18 -12.16
C ALA A 561 -24.35 -6.68 -11.54
N ASP A 562 -23.58 -7.59 -10.99
CA ASP A 562 -22.51 -7.31 -10.07
C ASP A 562 -21.14 -7.30 -10.74
N ASN A 563 -20.22 -6.52 -10.20
CA ASN A 563 -18.83 -6.51 -10.63
C ASN A 563 -17.95 -7.06 -9.49
N MET A 564 -17.34 -8.21 -9.70
CA MET A 564 -16.53 -8.93 -8.74
C MET A 564 -15.08 -8.97 -9.20
N ILE A 565 -14.16 -8.55 -8.36
CA ILE A 565 -12.73 -8.48 -8.60
C ILE A 565 -12.04 -9.15 -7.41
N GLY A 566 -11.41 -10.31 -7.61
CA GLY A 566 -10.71 -11.02 -6.53
C GLY A 566 -9.38 -10.35 -6.21
N GLY A 567 -8.48 -10.38 -7.16
CA GLY A 567 -7.18 -9.74 -7.04
C GLY A 567 -6.03 -10.73 -6.99
N ASP A 568 -5.21 -10.65 -5.94
CA ASP A 568 -4.13 -11.62 -5.75
C ASP A 568 -4.61 -12.78 -4.86
N GLY A 569 -4.49 -14.00 -5.33
CA GLY A 569 -4.83 -15.18 -4.54
C GLY A 569 -5.74 -16.15 -5.28
N ASN A 570 -6.21 -17.19 -4.61
CA ASN A 570 -7.08 -18.21 -5.24
C ASN A 570 -8.54 -17.90 -4.90
N ASP A 571 -9.22 -17.18 -5.75
CA ASP A 571 -10.52 -16.60 -5.46
C ASP A 571 -11.72 -17.43 -5.92
N ILE A 572 -12.83 -17.23 -5.26
CA ILE A 572 -14.09 -17.89 -5.57
C ILE A 572 -15.19 -16.88 -5.85
N TYR A 573 -15.78 -17.00 -7.02
CA TYR A 573 -16.86 -16.14 -7.49
C TYR A 573 -18.16 -16.90 -7.61
N TYR A 574 -19.24 -16.33 -7.11
CA TYR A 574 -20.59 -16.84 -7.33
C TYR A 574 -21.32 -15.95 -8.34
N VAL A 575 -21.67 -16.52 -9.46
CA VAL A 575 -22.33 -15.85 -10.58
C VAL A 575 -23.73 -16.42 -10.73
N ASP A 576 -24.75 -15.61 -10.44
CA ASP A 576 -26.14 -16.02 -10.53
C ASP A 576 -27.00 -15.15 -11.46
N ASN A 577 -26.45 -14.03 -11.94
CA ASN A 577 -27.09 -13.13 -12.88
C ASN A 577 -26.26 -12.96 -14.16
N SER A 578 -26.92 -12.91 -15.31
CA SER A 578 -26.24 -12.75 -16.61
C SER A 578 -25.57 -11.38 -16.83
N GLY A 579 -25.81 -10.43 -15.93
CA GLY A 579 -25.15 -9.13 -15.87
C GLY A 579 -23.90 -9.11 -15.00
N ASP A 580 -23.60 -10.21 -14.30
CA ASP A 580 -22.42 -10.28 -13.45
C ASP A 580 -21.14 -10.28 -14.29
N VAL A 581 -20.18 -9.53 -13.82
CA VAL A 581 -18.84 -9.43 -14.41
C VAL A 581 -17.82 -9.87 -13.39
N VAL A 582 -17.07 -10.91 -13.70
CA VAL A 582 -15.90 -11.35 -12.94
C VAL A 582 -14.66 -10.84 -13.67
N SER A 583 -13.78 -10.20 -12.96
CA SER A 583 -12.55 -9.61 -13.51
C SER A 583 -11.34 -9.99 -12.69
N GLU A 584 -10.32 -10.53 -13.39
CA GLU A 584 -8.99 -10.75 -12.85
C GLU A 584 -7.97 -9.94 -13.65
N SER A 585 -7.14 -9.18 -12.94
CA SER A 585 -6.14 -8.32 -13.57
C SER A 585 -4.74 -8.94 -13.56
N ASN A 586 -4.45 -9.83 -12.61
CA ASN A 586 -3.15 -10.46 -12.46
C ASN A 586 -3.13 -11.82 -13.17
N ALA A 587 -2.38 -11.90 -14.27
CA ALA A 587 -2.22 -13.12 -15.05
C ALA A 587 -1.19 -14.11 -14.49
N SER A 588 -0.55 -13.80 -13.36
CA SER A 588 0.50 -14.63 -12.75
C SER A 588 -0.10 -15.65 -11.82
N THR A 589 -0.03 -16.92 -12.14
CA THR A 589 -0.49 -18.01 -11.27
C THR A 589 0.26 -18.10 -9.93
N SER A 590 1.40 -17.41 -9.78
CA SER A 590 2.15 -17.38 -8.52
C SER A 590 1.69 -16.29 -7.55
N THR A 591 1.04 -15.25 -8.04
CA THR A 591 0.51 -14.13 -7.25
C THR A 591 -0.98 -13.92 -7.48
N GLY A 592 -1.46 -13.89 -8.73
CA GLY A 592 -2.88 -13.86 -9.08
C GLY A 592 -3.63 -15.12 -8.65
N GLY A 593 -2.95 -16.28 -8.67
CA GLY A 593 -3.53 -17.51 -8.16
C GLY A 593 -4.20 -18.39 -9.18
N VAL A 594 -5.12 -19.22 -8.71
CA VAL A 594 -5.98 -20.10 -9.52
C VAL A 594 -7.42 -19.93 -9.08
N ASP A 595 -8.20 -19.26 -9.92
CA ASP A 595 -9.50 -18.72 -9.57
C ASP A 595 -10.65 -19.60 -10.03
N THR A 596 -11.74 -19.62 -9.26
CA THR A 596 -12.86 -20.49 -9.52
C THR A 596 -14.19 -19.72 -9.58
N VAL A 597 -14.83 -19.79 -10.72
CA VAL A 597 -16.19 -19.27 -10.91
C VAL A 597 -17.21 -20.38 -10.68
N TYR A 598 -18.14 -20.17 -9.77
CA TYR A 598 -19.33 -20.99 -9.54
C TYR A 598 -20.50 -20.36 -10.28
N SER A 599 -20.90 -20.90 -11.42
CA SER A 599 -21.97 -20.35 -12.24
C SER A 599 -23.30 -21.09 -12.03
N TYR A 600 -24.34 -20.33 -11.73
CA TYR A 600 -25.74 -20.79 -11.67
C TYR A 600 -26.51 -20.47 -12.96
N LEU A 601 -25.84 -19.92 -13.95
CA LEU A 601 -26.46 -19.49 -15.22
C LEU A 601 -26.66 -20.67 -16.18
N ALA A 602 -27.61 -20.50 -17.08
CA ALA A 602 -27.79 -21.42 -18.20
C ALA A 602 -26.66 -21.40 -19.24
N SER A 603 -25.79 -20.38 -19.19
CA SER A 603 -24.56 -20.30 -19.99
C SER A 603 -23.59 -19.33 -19.36
N TYR A 604 -22.31 -19.72 -19.27
CA TYR A 604 -21.24 -18.85 -18.83
C TYR A 604 -19.96 -19.07 -19.64
N THR A 605 -19.23 -17.97 -19.86
CA THR A 605 -17.93 -17.98 -20.51
C THR A 605 -16.92 -17.34 -19.58
N LEU A 606 -15.82 -18.01 -19.31
CA LEU A 606 -14.74 -17.49 -18.46
C LEU A 606 -14.14 -16.20 -19.06
N GLY A 607 -13.98 -15.21 -18.23
CA GLY A 607 -13.19 -14.02 -18.53
C GLY A 607 -11.69 -14.35 -18.60
N SER A 608 -10.89 -13.34 -18.97
CA SER A 608 -9.43 -13.48 -18.97
C SER A 608 -8.90 -13.74 -17.54
N ASN A 609 -7.80 -14.48 -17.44
CA ASN A 609 -7.10 -14.77 -16.19
C ASN A 609 -7.93 -15.56 -15.16
N LEU A 610 -8.92 -16.31 -15.60
CA LEU A 610 -9.72 -17.23 -14.78
C LEU A 610 -9.44 -18.67 -15.23
N GLU A 611 -9.18 -19.57 -14.28
CA GLU A 611 -8.75 -20.94 -14.58
C GLU A 611 -9.88 -21.94 -14.43
N ASN A 612 -10.72 -21.81 -13.41
CA ASN A 612 -11.71 -22.83 -13.10
C ASN A 612 -13.15 -22.33 -13.27
N LEU A 613 -13.98 -23.15 -13.86
CA LEU A 613 -15.41 -22.93 -13.96
C LEU A 613 -16.16 -24.13 -13.39
N ARG A 614 -16.97 -23.89 -12.38
CA ARG A 614 -17.89 -24.92 -11.87
C ARG A 614 -19.31 -24.56 -12.21
N ILE A 615 -19.99 -25.48 -12.91
CA ILE A 615 -21.42 -25.35 -13.20
C ILE A 615 -22.22 -25.84 -12.00
N ASN A 616 -22.95 -24.94 -11.37
CA ASN A 616 -23.85 -25.22 -10.24
C ASN A 616 -25.33 -25.12 -10.60
N ALA A 617 -25.67 -24.81 -11.84
CA ALA A 617 -27.03 -24.81 -12.31
C ALA A 617 -27.68 -26.21 -12.20
N SER A 618 -28.91 -26.29 -11.76
CA SER A 618 -29.64 -27.57 -11.58
C SER A 618 -30.20 -28.18 -12.88
N GLY A 619 -30.01 -27.52 -14.00
CA GLY A 619 -30.48 -27.98 -15.34
C GLY A 619 -29.39 -27.81 -16.38
N THR A 620 -29.80 -27.82 -17.66
CA THR A 620 -28.85 -27.59 -18.78
C THR A 620 -28.14 -26.25 -18.62
N ALA A 621 -26.80 -26.31 -18.57
CA ALA A 621 -25.96 -25.12 -18.47
C ALA A 621 -24.70 -25.29 -19.31
N ASN A 622 -24.43 -24.34 -20.17
CA ASN A 622 -23.28 -24.36 -21.06
C ASN A 622 -22.09 -23.67 -20.45
N ALA A 623 -20.90 -24.20 -20.67
CA ALA A 623 -19.65 -23.61 -20.18
C ALA A 623 -18.66 -23.44 -21.34
N THR A 624 -18.00 -22.29 -21.36
CA THR A 624 -16.90 -22.04 -22.28
C THR A 624 -15.70 -21.49 -21.50
N GLY A 625 -14.55 -22.10 -21.69
CA GLY A 625 -13.27 -21.61 -21.14
C GLY A 625 -12.73 -20.39 -21.90
N ASN A 626 -11.53 -19.99 -21.58
CA ASN A 626 -10.84 -18.85 -22.20
C ASN A 626 -9.60 -19.33 -23.02
N ALA A 627 -8.50 -18.61 -22.96
CA ALA A 627 -7.25 -18.98 -23.65
C ALA A 627 -6.20 -19.60 -22.73
N LEU A 628 -6.51 -19.78 -21.45
CA LEU A 628 -5.66 -20.44 -20.46
C LEU A 628 -5.99 -21.93 -20.40
N ASN A 629 -5.20 -22.68 -19.67
CA ASN A 629 -5.48 -24.07 -19.32
C ASN A 629 -6.58 -24.11 -18.25
N ASN A 630 -7.82 -24.33 -18.67
CA ASN A 630 -8.97 -24.28 -17.79
C ASN A 630 -9.34 -25.64 -17.18
N VAL A 631 -9.93 -25.62 -15.99
CA VAL A 631 -10.66 -26.76 -15.44
C VAL A 631 -12.14 -26.45 -15.39
N ILE A 632 -12.92 -27.17 -16.21
CA ILE A 632 -14.37 -27.04 -16.23
C ILE A 632 -15.01 -28.22 -15.50
N TYR A 633 -15.67 -27.95 -14.38
CA TYR A 633 -16.43 -28.94 -13.62
C TYR A 633 -17.85 -29.01 -14.19
N ALA A 634 -18.17 -30.12 -14.77
CA ALA A 634 -19.49 -30.36 -15.39
C ALA A 634 -20.60 -30.32 -14.34
N GLY A 635 -21.70 -29.70 -14.70
CA GLY A 635 -22.96 -29.70 -13.94
C GLY A 635 -23.88 -30.84 -14.34
N ALA A 636 -25.00 -30.94 -13.65
CA ALA A 636 -26.05 -31.84 -14.02
C ALA A 636 -26.78 -31.34 -15.27
N GLY A 637 -27.32 -32.22 -16.10
CA GLY A 637 -28.13 -31.87 -17.27
C GLY A 637 -27.39 -32.05 -18.61
N ASN A 638 -28.00 -31.60 -19.70
CA ASN A 638 -27.44 -31.76 -21.04
C ASN A 638 -26.63 -30.50 -21.39
N ASN A 639 -25.31 -30.55 -21.24
CA ASN A 639 -24.46 -29.36 -21.31
C ASN A 639 -23.69 -29.27 -22.63
N VAL A 640 -23.39 -28.07 -23.09
CA VAL A 640 -22.36 -27.82 -24.09
C VAL A 640 -21.12 -27.27 -23.34
N LEU A 641 -20.07 -28.08 -23.34
CA LEU A 641 -18.82 -27.84 -22.59
C LEU A 641 -17.73 -27.62 -23.64
N ASN A 642 -17.10 -26.47 -23.59
CA ASN A 642 -16.05 -26.05 -24.51
C ASN A 642 -14.84 -25.57 -23.72
N GLY A 643 -13.71 -26.26 -23.83
CA GLY A 643 -12.47 -25.87 -23.14
C GLY A 643 -11.94 -24.51 -23.59
N GLY A 644 -12.03 -24.24 -24.90
CA GLY A 644 -11.51 -23.00 -25.47
C GLY A 644 -10.20 -23.22 -26.22
N SER A 645 -9.20 -22.51 -25.83
CA SER A 645 -7.82 -22.71 -26.31
C SER A 645 -6.93 -22.91 -25.08
N GLY A 646 -6.08 -23.85 -25.11
CA GLY A 646 -5.24 -24.20 -23.97
C GLY A 646 -5.06 -25.71 -23.88
N ALA A 647 -4.59 -26.17 -22.76
CA ALA A 647 -4.64 -27.57 -22.39
C ALA A 647 -5.68 -27.73 -21.27
N ASP A 648 -6.93 -27.96 -21.69
CA ASP A 648 -8.09 -27.84 -20.83
C ASP A 648 -8.52 -29.19 -20.22
N THR A 649 -8.99 -29.15 -18.98
CA THR A 649 -9.49 -30.32 -18.25
C THR A 649 -11.01 -30.24 -18.09
N LEU A 650 -11.71 -31.25 -18.56
CA LEU A 650 -13.10 -31.47 -18.20
C LEU A 650 -13.16 -32.39 -16.98
N SER A 651 -13.82 -31.97 -15.93
CA SER A 651 -13.93 -32.76 -14.68
C SER A 651 -15.38 -33.08 -14.33
N TYR A 652 -15.64 -34.31 -14.01
CA TYR A 652 -16.91 -34.84 -13.50
C TYR A 652 -16.83 -35.23 -12.01
N LEU A 653 -15.85 -34.65 -11.28
CA LEU A 653 -15.61 -34.94 -9.86
C LEU A 653 -16.87 -34.89 -8.98
N TYR A 654 -17.82 -34.07 -9.34
CA TYR A 654 -19.06 -33.86 -8.58
C TYR A 654 -20.26 -34.67 -9.11
N ALA A 655 -20.05 -35.56 -10.07
CA ALA A 655 -21.09 -36.49 -10.51
C ALA A 655 -21.50 -37.44 -9.38
N ASN A 656 -22.74 -37.90 -9.39
CA ASN A 656 -23.30 -38.74 -8.31
C ASN A 656 -23.37 -40.26 -8.68
N GLN A 657 -22.86 -40.62 -9.82
CA GLN A 657 -22.61 -42.00 -10.30
C GLN A 657 -21.58 -41.99 -11.43
N GLY A 658 -21.11 -43.14 -11.81
CA GLY A 658 -20.11 -43.31 -12.86
C GLY A 658 -20.51 -42.70 -14.19
N ILE A 659 -19.52 -42.16 -14.89
CA ILE A 659 -19.67 -41.46 -16.17
C ILE A 659 -19.05 -42.21 -17.34
N SER A 660 -19.50 -41.87 -18.55
CA SER A 660 -18.90 -42.39 -19.78
C SER A 660 -18.68 -41.23 -20.75
N VAL A 661 -17.41 -40.86 -20.97
CA VAL A 661 -17.05 -39.70 -21.80
C VAL A 661 -15.97 -40.05 -22.80
N ASN A 662 -16.15 -39.55 -24.05
CA ASN A 662 -15.17 -39.72 -25.12
C ASN A 662 -14.86 -38.37 -25.77
N LEU A 663 -13.62 -37.90 -25.61
CA LEU A 663 -13.16 -36.61 -26.17
C LEU A 663 -13.12 -36.60 -27.71
N ALA A 664 -13.09 -37.76 -28.36
CA ALA A 664 -13.17 -37.83 -29.83
C ALA A 664 -14.61 -37.59 -30.38
N VAL A 665 -15.63 -37.60 -29.51
CA VAL A 665 -17.04 -37.41 -29.89
C VAL A 665 -17.42 -35.95 -29.61
N THR A 666 -17.52 -35.13 -30.65
CA THR A 666 -17.85 -33.71 -30.58
C THR A 666 -19.34 -33.38 -30.70
N THR A 667 -20.16 -34.40 -30.72
CA THR A 667 -21.64 -34.28 -30.67
C THR A 667 -22.15 -34.73 -29.31
N ALA A 668 -23.43 -34.46 -29.01
CA ALA A 668 -24.01 -34.87 -27.73
C ALA A 668 -23.83 -36.38 -27.50
N GLN A 669 -23.27 -36.73 -26.34
CA GLN A 669 -23.04 -38.09 -25.89
C GLN A 669 -23.63 -38.31 -24.49
N ALA A 670 -24.19 -39.48 -24.26
CA ALA A 670 -24.74 -39.83 -22.97
C ALA A 670 -23.59 -40.02 -21.94
N THR A 671 -23.52 -39.13 -20.96
CA THR A 671 -22.45 -39.08 -19.97
C THR A 671 -22.83 -39.71 -18.62
N GLY A 672 -23.98 -40.35 -18.54
CA GLY A 672 -24.46 -40.97 -17.31
C GLY A 672 -25.20 -40.00 -16.42
N SER A 673 -24.78 -39.83 -15.20
CA SER A 673 -25.46 -38.93 -14.22
C SER A 673 -25.47 -37.46 -14.59
N SER A 674 -24.58 -37.03 -15.48
CA SER A 674 -24.51 -35.66 -15.98
C SER A 674 -25.40 -35.37 -17.19
N GLY A 675 -26.19 -36.33 -17.66
CA GLY A 675 -27.08 -36.18 -18.79
C GLY A 675 -26.48 -36.55 -20.14
N SER A 676 -26.67 -35.69 -21.13
CA SER A 676 -26.10 -35.87 -22.47
C SER A 676 -25.34 -34.62 -22.87
N ASP A 677 -24.03 -34.71 -22.80
CA ASP A 677 -23.14 -33.55 -22.95
C ASP A 677 -22.49 -33.51 -24.34
N THR A 678 -22.33 -32.30 -24.86
CA THR A 678 -21.49 -32.02 -26.02
C THR A 678 -20.14 -31.51 -25.48
N VAL A 679 -19.05 -32.24 -25.76
CA VAL A 679 -17.70 -31.97 -25.23
C VAL A 679 -16.80 -31.61 -26.41
N VAL A 680 -16.21 -30.41 -26.38
CA VAL A 680 -15.32 -29.93 -27.44
C VAL A 680 -14.10 -29.20 -26.86
N ASN A 681 -12.96 -29.32 -27.53
CA ASN A 681 -11.73 -28.61 -27.20
C ASN A 681 -11.27 -28.88 -25.76
N PHE A 682 -11.19 -30.14 -25.37
CA PHE A 682 -10.54 -30.59 -24.14
C PHE A 682 -9.43 -31.57 -24.46
N GLU A 683 -8.35 -31.40 -23.78
CA GLU A 683 -7.16 -32.29 -23.85
C GLU A 683 -7.15 -33.28 -22.70
N HIS A 684 -7.77 -32.91 -21.56
CA HIS A 684 -7.72 -33.74 -20.35
C HIS A 684 -9.12 -34.02 -19.82
N LEU A 685 -9.25 -35.16 -19.11
CA LEU A 685 -10.50 -35.60 -18.56
C LEU A 685 -10.29 -36.17 -17.15
N SER A 686 -11.05 -35.73 -16.19
CA SER A 686 -11.11 -36.27 -14.85
C SER A 686 -12.49 -36.84 -14.60
N GLY A 687 -12.53 -38.02 -14.11
CA GLY A 687 -13.73 -38.80 -13.80
C GLY A 687 -14.45 -38.35 -12.54
N SER A 688 -15.15 -39.29 -11.94
CA SER A 688 -15.96 -39.09 -10.74
C SER A 688 -15.35 -39.90 -9.57
N LYS A 689 -16.13 -40.25 -8.58
CA LYS A 689 -15.80 -41.17 -7.48
C LYS A 689 -16.40 -42.58 -7.67
N TYR A 690 -16.82 -42.88 -8.87
CA TYR A 690 -17.53 -44.09 -9.20
C TYR A 690 -16.93 -44.68 -10.48
N ASP A 691 -17.35 -45.91 -10.81
CA ASP A 691 -16.85 -46.66 -11.98
C ASP A 691 -17.05 -45.88 -13.28
N ASP A 692 -15.99 -45.36 -13.87
CA ASP A 692 -15.99 -44.46 -15.01
C ASP A 692 -15.47 -45.13 -16.30
N LYS A 693 -15.89 -44.59 -17.43
CA LYS A 693 -15.31 -44.91 -18.72
C LYS A 693 -14.83 -43.67 -19.42
N LEU A 694 -13.53 -43.46 -19.41
CA LEU A 694 -12.84 -42.31 -19.95
C LEU A 694 -12.13 -42.62 -21.24
N THR A 695 -12.43 -41.96 -22.31
CA THR A 695 -11.77 -42.13 -23.60
C THR A 695 -11.25 -40.80 -24.11
N GLY A 696 -9.98 -40.75 -24.43
CA GLY A 696 -9.32 -39.57 -25.03
C GLY A 696 -9.62 -39.40 -26.51
N ASN A 697 -8.79 -38.65 -27.20
CA ASN A 697 -8.89 -38.44 -28.65
C ASN A 697 -7.57 -38.81 -29.35
N SER A 698 -7.18 -38.14 -30.43
CA SER A 698 -5.92 -38.40 -31.14
C SER A 698 -4.75 -37.50 -30.70
N ALA A 699 -4.97 -36.62 -29.78
CA ALA A 699 -3.91 -35.76 -29.17
C ALA A 699 -3.38 -36.43 -27.90
N ALA A 700 -2.32 -35.85 -27.33
CA ALA A 700 -1.83 -36.30 -26.01
C ALA A 700 -2.84 -35.88 -24.92
N ASN A 701 -3.45 -36.87 -24.27
CA ASN A 701 -4.47 -36.63 -23.24
C ASN A 701 -3.95 -37.01 -21.84
N LYS A 702 -4.48 -36.38 -20.81
CA LYS A 702 -4.38 -36.82 -19.42
C LYS A 702 -5.78 -37.28 -18.98
N LEU A 703 -5.91 -38.54 -18.62
CA LEU A 703 -7.14 -39.13 -18.09
C LEU A 703 -6.90 -39.51 -16.62
N VAL A 704 -7.79 -39.09 -15.73
CA VAL A 704 -7.78 -39.40 -14.30
C VAL A 704 -9.10 -40.05 -13.93
N GLY A 705 -9.08 -41.27 -13.39
CA GLY A 705 -10.29 -41.97 -12.95
C GLY A 705 -10.83 -41.44 -11.62
N ASP A 706 -9.96 -41.20 -10.67
CA ASP A 706 -10.11 -40.93 -9.25
C ASP A 706 -10.42 -42.17 -8.41
N ALA A 707 -11.62 -42.55 -8.18
CA ALA A 707 -11.98 -43.71 -7.38
C ALA A 707 -13.10 -44.51 -8.08
N GLY A 708 -13.04 -45.81 -8.01
CA GLY A 708 -13.99 -46.67 -8.69
C GLY A 708 -13.26 -47.76 -9.45
N LYS A 709 -13.98 -48.46 -10.30
CA LYS A 709 -13.39 -49.41 -11.29
C LYS A 709 -13.43 -48.76 -12.65
N ASP A 710 -12.36 -48.08 -12.97
CA ASP A 710 -12.34 -47.18 -14.11
C ASP A 710 -11.80 -47.88 -15.38
N ILE A 711 -12.26 -47.41 -16.50
CA ILE A 711 -11.77 -47.83 -17.81
C ILE A 711 -11.20 -46.62 -18.52
N LEU A 712 -9.87 -46.62 -18.64
CA LEU A 712 -9.13 -45.51 -19.23
C LEU A 712 -8.55 -45.93 -20.59
N ASN A 713 -8.89 -45.17 -21.65
CA ASN A 713 -8.37 -45.38 -22.99
C ASN A 713 -7.91 -44.03 -23.56
N GLY A 714 -6.61 -43.80 -23.63
CA GLY A 714 -6.03 -42.55 -24.14
C GLY A 714 -6.40 -42.28 -25.60
N GLY A 715 -6.59 -43.35 -26.40
CA GLY A 715 -6.74 -43.28 -27.86
C GLY A 715 -5.36 -43.19 -28.51
N ALA A 716 -5.26 -42.56 -29.67
CA ALA A 716 -4.00 -42.46 -30.39
C ALA A 716 -3.26 -41.18 -29.94
N GLY A 717 -2.29 -41.29 -29.16
CA GLY A 717 -1.58 -40.10 -28.63
C GLY A 717 -0.35 -40.53 -27.84
N ALA A 718 0.19 -39.61 -27.07
CA ALA A 718 1.14 -39.93 -26.00
C ALA A 718 0.42 -39.58 -24.69
N ASP A 719 -0.33 -40.52 -24.17
CA ASP A 719 -1.34 -40.25 -23.15
C ASP A 719 -0.82 -40.57 -21.74
N THR A 720 -1.36 -39.90 -20.77
CA THR A 720 -1.14 -40.17 -19.34
C THR A 720 -2.46 -40.63 -18.74
N MET A 721 -2.49 -41.86 -18.22
CA MET A 721 -3.66 -42.48 -17.61
C MET A 721 -3.38 -42.73 -16.13
N ILE A 722 -4.22 -42.24 -15.26
CA ILE A 722 -4.13 -42.40 -13.79
C ILE A 722 -5.47 -42.97 -13.34
N GLY A 723 -5.51 -44.20 -12.85
CA GLY A 723 -6.73 -44.84 -12.38
C GLY A 723 -7.18 -44.28 -11.06
N GLY A 724 -6.36 -44.46 -10.04
CA GLY A 724 -6.57 -43.97 -8.69
C GLY A 724 -6.87 -45.10 -7.69
N ASP A 725 -7.96 -44.95 -6.94
CA ASP A 725 -8.36 -46.04 -6.02
C ASP A 725 -9.35 -46.99 -6.72
N GLY A 726 -9.06 -48.25 -6.71
CA GLY A 726 -9.96 -49.27 -7.29
C GLY A 726 -9.26 -50.22 -8.25
N ASN A 727 -10.05 -51.08 -8.95
CA ASN A 727 -9.48 -52.02 -9.89
C ASN A 727 -9.62 -51.51 -11.31
N ASP A 728 -8.59 -50.89 -11.83
CA ASP A 728 -8.68 -50.08 -13.05
C ASP A 728 -8.22 -50.84 -14.32
N ILE A 729 -8.72 -50.41 -15.44
CA ILE A 729 -8.36 -50.97 -16.74
C ILE A 729 -7.81 -49.88 -17.65
N TYR A 730 -6.58 -50.12 -18.12
CA TYR A 730 -5.88 -49.24 -19.03
C TYR A 730 -5.75 -49.81 -20.41
N TYR A 731 -6.06 -49.06 -21.44
CA TYR A 731 -5.77 -49.42 -22.83
C TYR A 731 -4.58 -48.62 -23.34
N VAL A 732 -3.48 -49.34 -23.65
CA VAL A 732 -2.23 -48.75 -24.11
C VAL A 732 -2.01 -49.13 -25.56
N ASP A 733 -2.02 -48.14 -26.48
CA ASP A 733 -1.81 -48.39 -27.92
C ASP A 733 -0.61 -47.64 -28.52
N ASN A 734 0.01 -46.73 -27.74
CA ASN A 734 1.19 -45.95 -28.11
C ASN A 734 2.34 -46.19 -27.11
N SER A 735 3.54 -46.33 -27.64
CA SER A 735 4.74 -46.58 -26.81
C SER A 735 5.12 -45.40 -25.87
N SER A 736 4.52 -44.24 -26.06
CA SER A 736 4.68 -43.06 -25.22
C SER A 736 3.58 -42.88 -24.17
N ASP A 737 2.63 -43.83 -24.14
CA ASP A 737 1.58 -43.80 -23.11
C ASP A 737 2.20 -44.11 -21.74
N VAL A 738 1.74 -43.43 -20.74
CA VAL A 738 2.12 -43.55 -19.35
C VAL A 738 0.92 -43.97 -18.52
N VAL A 739 0.99 -45.17 -17.94
CA VAL A 739 0.06 -45.60 -16.88
C VAL A 739 0.71 -45.32 -15.55
N SER A 740 0.01 -44.69 -14.66
CA SER A 740 0.50 -44.25 -13.34
C SER A 740 -0.48 -44.64 -12.24
N GLU A 741 -0.05 -45.47 -11.35
CA GLU A 741 -0.73 -45.76 -10.09
C GLU A 741 0.03 -45.16 -8.92
N THR A 742 -0.67 -44.42 -8.10
CA THR A 742 -0.05 -43.69 -6.98
C THR A 742 -0.23 -44.40 -5.64
N ASN A 743 -1.28 -45.22 -5.50
CA ASN A 743 -1.60 -45.88 -4.26
C ASN A 743 -0.99 -47.32 -4.24
N ALA A 744 -0.05 -47.51 -3.37
CA ALA A 744 0.63 -48.81 -3.20
C ALA A 744 -0.12 -49.77 -2.24
N ASP A 745 -1.18 -49.34 -1.61
CA ASP A 745 -2.01 -50.19 -0.74
C ASP A 745 -3.07 -50.92 -1.58
N ALA A 746 -2.83 -52.18 -1.86
CA ALA A 746 -3.71 -53.04 -2.66
C ALA A 746 -5.16 -53.13 -2.08
N SER A 747 -5.38 -52.80 -0.81
CA SER A 747 -6.73 -52.77 -0.23
C SER A 747 -7.54 -51.55 -0.65
N ILE A 748 -6.86 -50.53 -1.16
CA ILE A 748 -7.42 -49.26 -1.61
C ILE A 748 -7.15 -49.07 -3.10
N GLY A 749 -5.87 -49.10 -3.53
CA GLY A 749 -5.47 -48.97 -4.93
C GLY A 749 -6.06 -50.04 -5.82
N GLY A 750 -6.20 -51.23 -5.29
CA GLY A 750 -6.86 -52.36 -6.00
C GLY A 750 -5.91 -53.26 -6.76
N ALA A 751 -6.41 -53.90 -7.79
CA ALA A 751 -5.65 -54.78 -8.70
C ALA A 751 -5.89 -54.35 -10.14
N ASP A 752 -4.93 -53.60 -10.68
CA ASP A 752 -5.05 -52.89 -11.93
C ASP A 752 -4.60 -53.69 -13.14
N THR A 753 -5.22 -53.47 -14.27
CA THR A 753 -4.96 -54.23 -15.49
C THR A 753 -4.62 -53.32 -16.68
N VAL A 754 -3.42 -53.50 -17.21
CA VAL A 754 -3.04 -52.90 -18.50
C VAL A 754 -3.36 -53.83 -19.65
N TYR A 755 -4.15 -53.39 -20.62
CA TYR A 755 -4.38 -54.02 -21.90
C TYR A 755 -3.45 -53.39 -22.95
N SER A 756 -2.39 -54.05 -23.32
CA SER A 756 -1.37 -53.53 -24.24
C SER A 756 -1.57 -54.04 -25.68
N TYR A 757 -1.70 -53.07 -26.62
CA TYR A 757 -1.63 -53.33 -28.06
C TYR A 757 -0.21 -53.25 -28.63
N LEU A 758 0.77 -52.96 -27.78
CA LEU A 758 2.14 -52.74 -28.21
C LEU A 758 2.91 -54.02 -28.47
N ALA A 759 3.94 -53.94 -29.32
CA ALA A 759 4.89 -55.01 -29.53
C ALA A 759 5.77 -55.28 -28.28
N ALA A 760 5.86 -54.38 -27.33
CA ALA A 760 6.50 -54.59 -26.03
C ALA A 760 5.91 -53.58 -24.99
N TYR A 761 5.66 -54.06 -23.79
CA TYR A 761 5.23 -53.22 -22.65
C TYR A 761 5.85 -53.72 -21.34
N THR A 762 6.18 -52.74 -20.49
CA THR A 762 6.65 -53.04 -19.14
C THR A 762 5.69 -52.33 -18.16
N LEU A 763 5.22 -53.08 -17.16
CA LEU A 763 4.34 -52.55 -16.12
C LEU A 763 5.03 -51.43 -15.34
N GLY A 764 4.29 -50.33 -15.12
CA GLY A 764 4.64 -49.29 -14.16
C GLY A 764 4.58 -49.81 -12.72
N ALA A 765 5.03 -49.01 -11.76
CA ALA A 765 4.88 -49.34 -10.34
C ALA A 765 3.39 -49.39 -9.97
N ASN A 766 3.06 -50.23 -8.97
CA ASN A 766 1.72 -50.44 -8.41
C ASN A 766 0.64 -50.93 -9.41
N VAL A 767 1.04 -51.55 -10.51
CA VAL A 767 0.14 -52.23 -11.44
C VAL A 767 0.39 -53.74 -11.37
N GLU A 768 -0.66 -54.55 -11.22
CA GLU A 768 -0.60 -55.97 -10.99
C GLU A 768 -0.76 -56.82 -12.24
N ASN A 769 -1.58 -56.38 -13.18
CA ASN A 769 -1.94 -57.23 -14.29
C ASN A 769 -1.58 -56.63 -15.65
N LEU A 770 -0.97 -57.43 -16.50
CA LEU A 770 -0.68 -57.11 -17.89
C LEU A 770 -1.38 -58.08 -18.82
N ARG A 771 -2.21 -57.56 -19.71
CA ARG A 771 -2.79 -58.39 -20.77
C ARG A 771 -2.25 -57.96 -22.13
N LEU A 772 -1.55 -58.85 -22.78
CA LEU A 772 -1.04 -58.63 -24.14
C LEU A 772 -2.13 -58.93 -25.16
N ILE A 773 -2.60 -57.93 -25.88
CA ILE A 773 -3.71 -58.03 -26.83
C ILE A 773 -3.31 -57.64 -28.24
N ALA A 774 -2.03 -57.39 -28.51
CA ALA A 774 -1.55 -57.15 -29.87
C ALA A 774 -1.79 -58.39 -30.73
N SER A 775 -2.13 -58.20 -32.02
CA SER A 775 -2.41 -59.25 -32.96
C SER A 775 -1.18 -60.04 -33.44
N GLY A 776 0.00 -59.67 -33.07
CA GLY A 776 1.30 -60.27 -33.37
C GLY A 776 2.14 -60.55 -32.14
N ALA A 777 3.45 -60.73 -32.29
CA ALA A 777 4.38 -60.90 -31.18
C ALA A 777 4.30 -59.66 -30.23
N ALA A 778 4.12 -59.91 -28.93
CA ALA A 778 4.04 -58.91 -27.93
C ALA A 778 4.82 -59.29 -26.68
N ASN A 779 5.81 -58.49 -26.32
CA ASN A 779 6.64 -58.76 -25.14
C ASN A 779 6.06 -58.13 -23.91
N GLY A 780 6.02 -58.80 -22.79
CA GLY A 780 5.50 -58.29 -21.53
C GLY A 780 6.52 -58.43 -20.41
N THR A 781 6.72 -57.38 -19.68
CA THR A 781 7.56 -57.38 -18.48
C THR A 781 6.75 -56.85 -17.29
N GLY A 782 6.72 -57.61 -16.20
CA GLY A 782 6.14 -57.19 -14.92
C GLY A 782 7.01 -56.14 -14.20
N ASN A 783 6.66 -55.87 -12.98
CA ASN A 783 7.37 -54.92 -12.10
C ASN A 783 7.96 -55.62 -10.86
N ALA A 784 7.90 -55.06 -9.69
CA ALA A 784 8.41 -55.69 -8.45
C ALA A 784 7.29 -56.26 -7.56
N LEU A 785 6.05 -56.20 -8.03
CA LEU A 785 4.88 -56.79 -7.35
C LEU A 785 4.65 -58.21 -7.85
N ASN A 786 3.73 -58.92 -7.22
CA ASN A 786 3.23 -60.21 -7.72
C ASN A 786 2.32 -59.97 -8.93
N ASN A 787 2.87 -60.02 -10.11
CA ASN A 787 2.13 -59.72 -11.33
C ASN A 787 1.40 -60.91 -11.95
N THR A 788 0.30 -60.62 -12.66
CA THR A 788 -0.30 -61.59 -13.58
C THR A 788 -0.11 -61.10 -15.02
N VAL A 789 0.67 -61.82 -15.79
CA VAL A 789 0.86 -61.56 -17.23
C VAL A 789 0.00 -62.53 -18.04
N TYR A 790 -1.00 -62.02 -18.75
CA TYR A 790 -1.82 -62.79 -19.69
C TYR A 790 -1.16 -62.78 -21.07
N ALA A 791 -0.78 -63.90 -21.50
CA ALA A 791 -0.12 -64.07 -22.79
C ALA A 791 -1.00 -63.72 -23.97
N GLY A 792 -0.41 -63.04 -24.94
CA GLY A 792 -1.06 -62.68 -26.21
C GLY A 792 -0.89 -63.80 -27.25
N ALA A 793 -1.53 -63.52 -28.41
CA ALA A 793 -1.27 -64.43 -29.55
C ALA A 793 0.08 -64.08 -30.20
N GLY A 794 0.84 -65.05 -30.63
CA GLY A 794 2.11 -64.79 -31.33
C GLY A 794 3.33 -65.19 -30.52
N ASP A 795 4.51 -64.90 -31.05
CA ASP A 795 5.78 -65.27 -30.42
C ASP A 795 6.20 -64.23 -29.38
N ASN A 796 5.96 -64.52 -28.10
CA ASN A 796 6.11 -63.50 -27.04
C ASN A 796 7.39 -63.75 -26.20
N VAL A 797 7.95 -62.66 -25.69
CA VAL A 797 8.96 -62.70 -24.61
C VAL A 797 8.29 -62.13 -23.36
N MET A 798 8.13 -62.96 -22.34
CA MET A 798 7.46 -62.59 -21.09
C MET A 798 8.42 -62.79 -19.91
N ASN A 799 8.43 -61.77 -19.06
CA ASN A 799 9.27 -61.75 -17.85
C ASN A 799 8.39 -61.26 -16.67
N GLY A 800 8.23 -62.05 -15.64
CA GLY A 800 7.47 -61.74 -14.44
C GLY A 800 8.06 -60.55 -13.70
N GLY A 801 9.37 -60.51 -13.60
CA GLY A 801 10.07 -59.44 -12.85
C GLY A 801 10.63 -59.90 -11.54
N SER A 802 10.27 -59.29 -10.48
CA SER A 802 10.54 -59.74 -9.10
C SER A 802 9.20 -59.86 -8.38
N GLY A 803 9.04 -60.86 -7.60
CA GLY A 803 7.75 -61.12 -6.92
C GLY A 803 7.42 -62.59 -7.02
N ILE A 804 6.19 -62.93 -6.78
CA ILE A 804 5.60 -64.22 -7.09
C ILE A 804 4.63 -64.02 -8.27
N ASP A 805 5.14 -64.25 -9.46
CA ASP A 805 4.47 -63.84 -10.68
C ASP A 805 3.67 -64.97 -11.35
N THR A 806 2.56 -64.64 -11.93
CA THR A 806 1.67 -65.59 -12.64
C THR A 806 1.74 -65.32 -14.14
N LEU A 807 2.06 -66.32 -14.87
CA LEU A 807 1.86 -66.33 -16.34
C LEU A 807 0.57 -67.07 -16.65
N SER A 808 -0.31 -66.43 -17.38
CA SER A 808 -1.64 -66.98 -17.70
C SER A 808 -1.91 -67.07 -19.19
N TYR A 809 -2.26 -68.30 -19.64
CA TYR A 809 -2.70 -68.59 -21.00
C TYR A 809 -4.23 -68.77 -21.08
N LEU A 810 -4.98 -68.26 -20.11
CA LEU A 810 -6.44 -68.36 -20.01
C LEU A 810 -7.16 -68.02 -21.33
N TYR A 811 -6.59 -67.10 -22.08
CA TYR A 811 -7.18 -66.65 -23.36
C TYR A 811 -6.62 -67.31 -24.61
N ALA A 812 -5.77 -68.34 -24.45
CA ALA A 812 -5.29 -69.10 -25.60
C ALA A 812 -6.44 -69.81 -26.33
N SER A 813 -6.31 -70.00 -27.63
CA SER A 813 -7.38 -70.54 -28.48
C SER A 813 -7.29 -72.07 -28.61
N LYS A 814 -6.25 -72.69 -28.01
CA LYS A 814 -6.00 -74.12 -28.02
C LYS A 814 -5.12 -74.41 -26.80
N GLY A 815 -5.02 -75.73 -26.49
CA GLY A 815 -4.12 -76.18 -25.47
C GLY A 815 -2.65 -75.80 -25.70
N ILE A 816 -1.97 -75.46 -24.61
CA ILE A 816 -0.58 -74.99 -24.63
C ILE A 816 0.39 -76.08 -24.14
N THR A 817 1.64 -75.93 -24.54
CA THR A 817 2.76 -76.72 -24.00
C THR A 817 3.84 -75.74 -23.55
N LEU A 818 4.14 -75.74 -22.26
CA LEU A 818 5.11 -74.80 -21.70
C LEU A 818 5.88 -75.39 -20.52
N ASN A 819 7.18 -75.08 -20.44
CA ASN A 819 8.06 -75.42 -19.33
C ASN A 819 8.68 -74.13 -18.76
N LEU A 820 8.41 -73.78 -17.49
CA LEU A 820 8.95 -72.59 -16.81
C LEU A 820 10.49 -72.68 -16.65
N GLY A 821 11.06 -73.90 -16.58
CA GLY A 821 12.52 -74.08 -16.49
C GLY A 821 13.28 -73.83 -17.80
N VAL A 822 12.56 -73.57 -18.92
CA VAL A 822 13.14 -73.30 -20.23
C VAL A 822 12.96 -71.87 -20.59
N THR A 823 14.04 -71.04 -20.53
CA THR A 823 13.99 -69.57 -20.80
C THR A 823 14.16 -69.22 -22.27
N THR A 824 14.45 -70.20 -23.15
CA THR A 824 14.49 -69.94 -24.62
C THR A 824 13.12 -70.20 -25.26
N ALA A 825 12.91 -69.65 -26.45
CA ALA A 825 11.62 -69.74 -27.15
C ALA A 825 11.14 -71.24 -27.28
N GLN A 826 9.94 -71.46 -26.77
CA GLN A 826 9.21 -72.73 -26.74
C GLN A 826 8.01 -72.69 -27.69
N ASN A 827 7.69 -73.68 -28.39
CA ASN A 827 6.46 -73.76 -29.18
C ASN A 827 5.28 -74.08 -28.26
N THR A 828 4.50 -73.16 -27.94
CA THR A 828 3.37 -73.28 -27.00
C THR A 828 2.11 -73.83 -27.64
N GLY A 829 2.05 -73.95 -28.95
CA GLY A 829 0.89 -74.52 -29.66
C GLY A 829 -0.24 -73.54 -29.79
N GLY A 830 -0.84 -73.12 -28.70
CA GLY A 830 -1.99 -72.22 -28.67
C GLY A 830 -1.65 -70.74 -28.71
N SER A 831 -0.40 -70.33 -28.47
CA SER A 831 0.02 -68.92 -28.34
C SER A 831 1.30 -68.57 -29.13
N GLY A 832 1.78 -69.38 -30.01
CA GLY A 832 2.99 -69.12 -30.80
C GLY A 832 4.26 -69.74 -30.21
N LYS A 833 5.42 -69.06 -30.31
CA LYS A 833 6.67 -69.44 -29.66
C LYS A 833 7.08 -68.46 -28.58
N ASP A 834 6.88 -68.86 -27.36
CA ASP A 834 7.09 -67.97 -26.22
C ASP A 834 8.40 -68.26 -25.50
N SER A 835 9.07 -67.21 -25.07
CA SER A 835 10.17 -67.20 -24.10
C SER A 835 9.67 -66.66 -22.76
N VAL A 836 9.83 -67.40 -21.69
CA VAL A 836 9.30 -67.06 -20.38
C VAL A 836 10.41 -67.13 -19.34
N GLN A 837 10.41 -66.20 -18.40
CA GLN A 837 11.37 -66.18 -17.29
C GLN A 837 10.76 -65.46 -16.05
N ASN A 838 11.22 -65.87 -14.88
CA ASN A 838 10.83 -65.29 -13.62
C ASN A 838 9.30 -65.37 -13.37
N PHE A 839 8.74 -66.57 -13.53
CA PHE A 839 7.34 -66.82 -13.14
C PHE A 839 7.35 -68.06 -12.23
N GLU A 840 6.65 -68.00 -11.13
CA GLU A 840 6.44 -69.03 -10.13
C GLU A 840 5.10 -69.74 -10.30
N ARG A 841 4.16 -69.07 -10.97
CA ARG A 841 2.80 -69.58 -11.20
C ARG A 841 2.49 -69.62 -12.68
N LEU A 842 1.84 -70.67 -13.10
CA LEU A 842 1.44 -70.88 -14.49
C LEU A 842 0.00 -71.35 -14.56
N HIS A 843 -0.82 -70.52 -15.24
CA HIS A 843 -2.17 -70.95 -15.57
C HIS A 843 -2.27 -71.32 -17.02
N GLY A 844 -2.75 -72.54 -17.28
CA GLY A 844 -3.05 -73.05 -18.60
C GLY A 844 -4.22 -72.39 -19.30
N SER A 845 -4.71 -73.00 -20.34
CA SER A 845 -5.88 -72.59 -21.09
C SER A 845 -7.14 -73.27 -20.60
N ASN A 846 -8.23 -73.25 -21.38
CA ASN A 846 -9.41 -74.14 -21.17
C ASN A 846 -9.41 -75.32 -22.11
N TYR A 847 -8.24 -75.79 -22.57
CA TYR A 847 -8.00 -76.92 -23.44
C TYR A 847 -6.88 -77.77 -22.92
N ASN A 848 -6.72 -78.97 -23.45
CA ASN A 848 -5.70 -79.90 -22.99
C ASN A 848 -4.29 -79.36 -23.05
N ASP A 849 -3.71 -79.07 -21.91
CA ASP A 849 -2.42 -78.45 -21.73
C ASP A 849 -1.33 -79.43 -21.29
N ARG A 850 -0.09 -79.03 -21.58
CA ARG A 850 1.08 -79.68 -20.99
C ARG A 850 1.94 -78.60 -20.30
N LEU A 851 1.88 -78.58 -19.00
CA LEU A 851 2.52 -77.57 -18.16
C LEU A 851 3.66 -78.26 -17.37
N THR A 852 4.84 -77.66 -17.39
CA THR A 852 5.96 -78.09 -16.58
C THR A 852 6.52 -76.90 -15.79
N GLY A 853 6.73 -77.07 -14.50
CA GLY A 853 7.33 -76.08 -13.62
C GLY A 853 8.82 -75.88 -13.85
N SER A 854 9.49 -75.27 -12.94
CA SER A 854 10.93 -74.99 -12.94
C SER A 854 11.65 -75.88 -11.91
N SER A 855 12.73 -75.38 -11.33
CA SER A 855 13.43 -76.03 -10.22
C SER A 855 13.16 -75.37 -8.87
N GLY A 856 12.26 -74.39 -8.77
CA GLY A 856 11.78 -73.76 -7.57
C GLY A 856 10.32 -74.09 -7.34
N ASP A 857 9.78 -73.61 -6.19
CA ASP A 857 8.39 -73.86 -5.80
C ASP A 857 7.44 -73.16 -6.82
N ASN A 858 6.62 -74.03 -7.50
CA ASN A 858 5.70 -73.52 -8.52
C ASN A 858 4.23 -73.80 -8.16
N VAL A 859 3.35 -73.06 -8.78
CA VAL A 859 1.93 -73.28 -8.75
C VAL A 859 1.41 -73.46 -10.18
N LEU A 860 0.94 -74.67 -10.51
CA LEU A 860 0.45 -74.97 -11.84
C LEU A 860 -1.06 -75.21 -11.83
N TYR A 861 -1.79 -74.47 -12.66
CA TYR A 861 -3.23 -74.67 -12.85
C TYR A 861 -3.54 -74.98 -14.28
N GLY A 862 -4.12 -76.17 -14.50
CA GLY A 862 -4.59 -76.61 -15.83
C GLY A 862 -5.80 -75.79 -16.32
N ASN A 863 -6.72 -75.50 -15.46
CA ASN A 863 -8.04 -74.95 -15.64
C ASN A 863 -9.05 -75.89 -16.22
N GLY A 864 -9.10 -76.14 -17.52
CA GLY A 864 -10.04 -76.99 -18.13
C GLY A 864 -9.45 -77.72 -19.33
N GLY A 865 -9.84 -78.99 -19.50
CA GLY A 865 -9.22 -79.94 -20.51
C GLY A 865 -8.70 -81.17 -19.83
N ASN A 866 -8.04 -82.01 -20.56
CA ASN A 866 -7.31 -83.12 -19.98
C ASN A 866 -5.81 -82.80 -19.99
N ASP A 867 -5.33 -82.34 -18.85
CA ASP A 867 -4.04 -81.66 -18.72
C ASP A 867 -2.93 -82.64 -18.24
N VAL A 868 -1.72 -82.25 -18.53
CA VAL A 868 -0.52 -82.95 -18.04
C VAL A 868 0.32 -81.87 -17.32
N LEU A 869 0.34 -81.96 -16.00
CA LEU A 869 1.09 -81.07 -15.13
C LEU A 869 2.28 -81.84 -14.53
N ASP A 870 3.46 -81.17 -14.53
CA ASP A 870 4.70 -81.66 -13.97
C ASP A 870 5.34 -80.52 -13.15
N GLY A 871 5.33 -80.63 -11.81
CA GLY A 871 5.88 -79.59 -10.93
C GLY A 871 7.36 -79.41 -11.12
N GLY A 872 8.12 -80.41 -11.22
CA GLY A 872 9.57 -80.48 -11.47
C GLY A 872 10.36 -80.67 -10.20
N ALA A 873 10.99 -79.70 -9.67
CA ALA A 873 11.66 -79.79 -8.37
C ALA A 873 11.31 -78.56 -7.56
N GLY A 874 11.10 -78.58 -6.26
CA GLY A 874 10.57 -77.61 -5.38
C GLY A 874 9.36 -78.18 -4.66
N ASN A 875 8.74 -77.35 -3.80
CA ASN A 875 7.46 -77.74 -3.20
C ASN A 875 6.33 -77.10 -4.04
N ASP A 876 5.81 -77.93 -4.93
CA ASP A 876 4.91 -77.48 -5.98
C ASP A 876 3.42 -77.64 -5.58
N THR A 877 2.57 -76.77 -6.11
CA THR A 877 1.13 -76.94 -5.99
C THR A 877 0.54 -77.15 -7.37
N LEU A 878 -0.16 -78.24 -7.56
CA LEU A 878 -0.72 -78.63 -8.84
C LEU A 878 -2.24 -78.77 -8.72
N ALA A 879 -2.96 -78.08 -9.56
CA ALA A 879 -4.41 -78.22 -9.73
C ALA A 879 -4.71 -78.45 -11.20
N GLY A 880 -5.21 -79.61 -11.53
CA GLY A 880 -5.60 -79.95 -12.89
C GLY A 880 -6.74 -79.12 -13.36
N GLY A 881 -7.75 -78.99 -12.55
CA GLY A 881 -9.04 -78.34 -12.86
C GLY A 881 -10.03 -79.34 -13.45
N SER A 882 -10.90 -78.90 -14.33
CA SER A 882 -11.93 -79.78 -14.87
C SER A 882 -11.40 -80.61 -16.03
N GLY A 883 -11.55 -81.96 -15.93
CA GLY A 883 -11.07 -82.88 -16.95
C GLY A 883 -10.69 -84.21 -16.43
N SER A 884 -9.71 -84.89 -17.11
CA SER A 884 -9.01 -86.06 -16.58
C SER A 884 -7.53 -85.75 -16.70
N ASP A 885 -6.95 -85.38 -15.59
CA ASP A 885 -5.62 -84.81 -15.57
C ASP A 885 -4.54 -85.73 -15.11
N GLN A 886 -3.34 -85.52 -15.57
CA GLN A 886 -2.16 -86.27 -15.18
C GLN A 886 -1.22 -85.31 -14.39
N LEU A 887 -1.08 -85.55 -13.14
CA LEU A 887 -0.32 -84.72 -12.22
C LEU A 887 0.96 -85.52 -11.78
N THR A 888 2.08 -84.85 -11.90
CA THR A 888 3.40 -85.31 -11.46
C THR A 888 3.93 -84.16 -10.54
N GLY A 889 4.13 -84.44 -9.26
CA GLY A 889 4.69 -83.48 -8.32
C GLY A 889 6.15 -83.22 -8.60
N GLY A 890 6.93 -84.29 -8.63
CA GLY A 890 8.35 -84.24 -8.89
C GLY A 890 9.19 -84.48 -7.63
N ALA A 891 10.12 -83.59 -7.37
CA ALA A 891 10.96 -83.69 -6.19
C ALA A 891 10.67 -82.58 -5.18
N GLY A 892 10.20 -82.86 -4.04
CA GLY A 892 9.85 -81.92 -2.97
C GLY A 892 8.62 -82.37 -2.18
N ALA A 893 8.05 -81.46 -1.39
CA ALA A 893 6.78 -81.65 -0.70
C ALA A 893 5.68 -81.09 -1.55
N ASP A 894 5.02 -81.83 -2.38
CA ASP A 894 4.10 -81.32 -3.37
C ASP A 894 2.64 -81.35 -2.90
N ARG A 895 1.82 -80.41 -3.39
CA ARG A 895 0.43 -80.34 -3.04
C ARG A 895 -0.45 -80.50 -4.28
N PHE A 896 -1.29 -81.46 -4.26
CA PHE A 896 -2.26 -81.75 -5.32
C PHE A 896 -3.60 -81.21 -4.88
N GLU A 897 -4.01 -80.09 -5.46
CA GLU A 897 -5.16 -79.23 -5.02
C GLU A 897 -6.36 -79.47 -5.92
N PHE A 898 -7.50 -79.75 -5.31
CA PHE A 898 -8.80 -79.91 -5.97
C PHE A 898 -9.78 -78.95 -5.42
N LYS A 899 -10.26 -77.94 -6.26
CA LYS A 899 -11.06 -76.78 -5.85
C LYS A 899 -12.54 -76.95 -5.92
N ALA A 900 -13.01 -77.89 -6.79
CA ALA A 900 -14.46 -78.10 -6.91
C ALA A 900 -14.69 -79.64 -7.20
N LEU A 901 -15.85 -80.15 -6.84
CA LEU A 901 -16.24 -81.47 -7.20
C LEU A 901 -16.25 -81.74 -8.74
N GLY A 902 -16.49 -80.67 -9.51
CA GLY A 902 -16.43 -80.67 -10.95
C GLY A 902 -15.03 -80.84 -11.53
N ASP A 903 -13.98 -80.70 -10.75
CA ASP A 903 -12.56 -80.96 -11.12
C ASP A 903 -12.22 -82.44 -11.05
N LEU A 904 -13.06 -83.22 -10.44
CA LEU A 904 -12.83 -84.63 -10.17
C LEU A 904 -13.79 -85.53 -10.96
N GLY A 905 -13.34 -86.66 -11.42
CA GLY A 905 -14.15 -87.58 -12.23
C GLY A 905 -14.24 -88.93 -11.61
N LEU A 906 -14.94 -89.84 -12.32
CA LEU A 906 -15.12 -91.24 -11.97
C LEU A 906 -14.66 -92.14 -13.10
N GLY A 907 -14.08 -93.33 -12.80
CA GLY A 907 -13.67 -94.27 -13.74
C GLY A 907 -12.57 -93.83 -14.69
N SER A 908 -12.83 -93.75 -15.99
CA SER A 908 -11.90 -93.23 -16.96
C SER A 908 -11.76 -91.73 -17.03
N LEU A 909 -12.56 -91.01 -16.27
CA LEU A 909 -12.54 -89.56 -16.20
C LEU A 909 -11.84 -89.06 -14.93
N ARG A 910 -11.32 -89.87 -14.08
CA ARG A 910 -10.58 -89.54 -12.85
C ARG A 910 -9.22 -88.97 -13.18
N ASP A 911 -8.69 -88.21 -12.28
CA ASP A 911 -7.34 -87.68 -12.31
C ASP A 911 -6.30 -88.74 -11.88
N LEU A 912 -5.09 -88.59 -12.38
CA LEU A 912 -3.96 -89.47 -12.10
C LEU A 912 -2.78 -88.74 -11.52
N ILE A 913 -2.47 -89.01 -10.26
CA ILE A 913 -1.24 -88.53 -9.63
C ILE A 913 -0.19 -89.64 -9.86
N LYS A 914 0.93 -89.35 -10.55
CA LYS A 914 1.89 -90.33 -11.01
C LYS A 914 2.96 -90.72 -10.03
N ASP A 915 3.29 -89.83 -9.12
CA ASP A 915 4.50 -89.96 -8.29
C ASP A 915 4.27 -89.56 -6.82
N PHE A 916 3.02 -89.59 -6.33
CA PHE A 916 2.71 -89.26 -4.98
C PHE A 916 3.54 -89.99 -3.95
N ASN A 917 4.30 -89.23 -3.12
CA ASN A 917 5.19 -89.81 -2.09
C ASN A 917 5.01 -89.11 -0.77
N LEU A 918 4.26 -89.71 0.13
CA LEU A 918 4.01 -89.16 1.48
C LEU A 918 5.32 -88.94 2.25
N ALA A 919 6.41 -89.70 1.96
CA ALA A 919 7.67 -89.55 2.66
C ALA A 919 8.44 -88.29 2.26
N ASP A 920 8.19 -87.76 1.10
CA ASP A 920 8.74 -86.48 0.59
C ASP A 920 7.90 -85.29 1.08
N GLY A 921 6.68 -85.58 1.66
CA GLY A 921 5.81 -84.59 2.21
C GLY A 921 4.63 -84.17 1.30
N ASP A 922 4.34 -85.05 0.32
CA ASP A 922 3.23 -84.74 -0.59
C ASP A 922 1.88 -84.82 0.08
N LEU A 923 0.97 -83.91 -0.34
CA LEU A 923 -0.37 -83.72 0.21
C LEU A 923 -1.44 -83.70 -0.87
N ILE A 924 -2.54 -84.38 -0.64
CA ILE A 924 -3.79 -84.20 -1.41
C ILE A 924 -4.67 -83.23 -0.67
N ASP A 925 -4.90 -82.11 -1.30
CA ASP A 925 -5.71 -80.97 -0.73
C ASP A 925 -7.12 -80.99 -1.27
N LEU A 926 -8.04 -81.37 -0.37
CA LEU A 926 -9.49 -81.37 -0.55
C LEU A 926 -10.20 -80.31 0.27
N SER A 927 -9.46 -79.45 0.96
CA SER A 927 -10.03 -78.42 1.88
C SER A 927 -10.95 -77.44 1.22
N PHE A 928 -11.00 -77.35 -0.10
CA PHE A 928 -11.94 -76.54 -0.86
C PHE A 928 -13.24 -77.28 -1.21
N LEU A 929 -13.33 -78.52 -0.89
CA LEU A 929 -14.48 -79.34 -1.22
C LEU A 929 -15.34 -79.56 0.04
N ASP A 930 -16.60 -79.25 -0.08
CA ASP A 930 -17.59 -79.52 0.91
C ASP A 930 -17.87 -81.00 0.98
N ALA A 931 -17.51 -81.62 2.12
CA ALA A 931 -17.66 -83.01 2.36
C ALA A 931 -19.11 -83.52 2.53
N ASN A 932 -20.07 -82.56 2.57
CA ASN A 932 -21.49 -82.86 2.67
C ASN A 932 -22.33 -82.00 1.74
N SER A 933 -22.62 -82.47 0.59
CA SER A 933 -23.40 -81.85 -0.47
C SER A 933 -24.86 -81.47 -0.04
N ALA A 934 -25.33 -82.01 1.07
CA ALA A 934 -26.70 -81.68 1.57
C ALA A 934 -26.77 -80.45 2.52
N THR A 935 -25.67 -79.93 3.04
CA THR A 935 -25.62 -78.86 3.99
C THR A 935 -25.11 -77.57 3.32
N ALA A 936 -25.99 -76.88 2.62
CA ALA A 936 -25.63 -75.64 1.92
C ALA A 936 -25.10 -74.56 2.89
N GLY A 937 -23.85 -74.10 2.65
CA GLY A 937 -23.17 -73.04 3.38
C GLY A 937 -22.48 -73.43 4.69
N ILE A 938 -22.32 -74.72 4.93
CA ILE A 938 -21.45 -75.32 5.97
C ILE A 938 -20.38 -76.09 5.20
N ASP A 939 -19.12 -75.82 5.48
CA ASP A 939 -17.97 -76.53 4.88
C ASP A 939 -17.51 -77.57 5.86
N GLU A 940 -17.88 -78.82 5.60
CA GLU A 940 -17.52 -80.00 6.41
C GLU A 940 -16.21 -80.66 5.88
N ALA A 941 -15.40 -81.13 6.80
CA ALA A 941 -14.12 -81.76 6.48
C ALA A 941 -14.31 -83.30 6.21
N PHE A 942 -13.56 -83.81 5.29
CA PHE A 942 -13.50 -85.27 4.99
C PHE A 942 -12.90 -86.02 6.14
N THR A 943 -13.33 -87.28 6.31
CA THR A 943 -12.77 -88.28 7.25
C THR A 943 -12.21 -89.47 6.49
N TYR A 944 -10.92 -89.70 6.63
CA TYR A 944 -10.29 -90.81 5.99
C TYR A 944 -10.49 -92.16 6.78
N ILE A 945 -11.05 -93.16 6.18
CA ILE A 945 -11.45 -94.40 6.79
C ILE A 945 -10.52 -95.65 6.40
N GLY A 946 -9.38 -95.38 5.78
CA GLY A 946 -8.46 -96.36 5.30
C GLY A 946 -8.95 -97.14 4.07
N ASP A 947 -8.83 -98.54 4.06
CA ASP A 947 -9.32 -99.40 2.99
C ASP A 947 -10.73 -99.84 3.20
N ALA A 948 -11.37 -99.51 4.30
CA ALA A 948 -12.72 -99.88 4.61
C ALA A 948 -13.71 -99.45 3.52
N LEU A 949 -14.73 -100.29 3.20
CA LEU A 949 -15.79 -99.90 2.30
C LEU A 949 -16.67 -98.79 2.93
N PHE A 950 -17.26 -97.94 2.10
CA PHE A 950 -18.19 -96.97 2.58
C PHE A 950 -19.39 -97.54 3.36
N GLY A 951 -19.74 -96.99 4.46
CA GLY A 951 -20.79 -97.48 5.37
C GLY A 951 -22.20 -97.18 4.88
N GLY A 952 -23.24 -97.33 5.75
CA GLY A 952 -24.59 -97.02 5.38
C GLY A 952 -24.92 -95.47 5.36
N ASP A 953 -24.01 -94.60 5.82
CA ASP A 953 -23.93 -93.18 5.63
C ASP A 953 -22.47 -92.91 5.33
N ALA A 954 -22.22 -92.56 4.03
CA ALA A 954 -20.86 -92.35 3.56
C ALA A 954 -20.48 -90.86 3.50
N THR A 955 -21.37 -90.00 3.95
CA THR A 955 -21.14 -88.61 3.87
C THR A 955 -19.78 -88.22 4.43
N GLY A 956 -18.97 -87.49 3.66
CA GLY A 956 -17.65 -87.02 4.00
C GLY A 956 -16.57 -88.11 4.26
N GLN A 957 -16.76 -89.28 3.75
CA GLN A 957 -15.72 -90.37 3.89
C GLN A 957 -14.77 -90.41 2.73
N LEU A 958 -13.51 -90.60 3.05
CA LEU A 958 -12.44 -90.96 2.08
C LEU A 958 -11.97 -92.37 2.37
N ARG A 959 -11.82 -93.18 1.32
CA ARG A 959 -11.21 -94.45 1.40
C ARG A 959 -10.17 -94.67 0.29
N PHE A 960 -9.12 -95.44 0.56
CA PHE A 960 -8.09 -95.81 -0.42
C PHE A 960 -7.98 -97.26 -0.61
N SER A 961 -8.13 -97.74 -1.87
CA SER A 961 -8.00 -99.09 -2.23
C SER A 961 -7.52 -99.24 -3.65
N ASP A 962 -6.61 -100.25 -3.92
CA ASP A 962 -6.10 -100.52 -5.25
C ASP A 962 -5.50 -99.34 -6.01
N GLY A 963 -4.86 -98.45 -5.27
CA GLY A 963 -4.24 -97.22 -5.84
C GLY A 963 -5.21 -96.15 -6.19
N ILE A 964 -6.47 -96.25 -5.71
CA ILE A 964 -7.51 -95.27 -5.95
C ILE A 964 -8.03 -94.74 -4.65
N LEU A 965 -8.02 -93.37 -4.52
CA LEU A 965 -8.74 -92.66 -3.48
C LEU A 965 -10.16 -92.42 -3.96
N TYR A 966 -11.11 -92.86 -3.17
CA TYR A 966 -12.56 -92.61 -3.38
C TYR A 966 -13.05 -91.63 -2.35
N GLY A 967 -13.91 -90.79 -2.75
CA GLY A 967 -14.58 -89.78 -1.86
C GLY A 967 -16.06 -89.80 -2.04
N SER A 968 -16.77 -89.75 -0.94
CA SER A 968 -18.23 -89.59 -0.91
C SER A 968 -18.64 -88.36 -0.22
N VAL A 969 -19.60 -87.64 -0.80
CA VAL A 969 -20.14 -86.35 -0.28
C VAL A 969 -21.60 -86.36 0.07
N ASP A 970 -22.22 -87.58 -0.01
CA ASP A 970 -23.61 -87.79 0.39
C ASP A 970 -23.78 -89.11 1.18
N ALA A 971 -25.03 -89.45 1.51
CA ALA A 971 -25.30 -90.56 2.44
C ALA A 971 -25.34 -91.94 1.76
N ASP A 972 -25.18 -91.99 0.46
CA ASP A 972 -25.18 -93.34 -0.21
C ASP A 972 -23.79 -94.00 -0.15
N SER A 973 -23.63 -95.19 -0.72
CA SER A 973 -22.38 -95.94 -0.66
C SER A 973 -21.51 -95.81 -1.89
N ASP A 974 -21.91 -95.01 -2.84
CA ASP A 974 -21.18 -94.78 -4.10
C ASP A 974 -20.14 -93.65 -3.86
N ALA A 975 -19.16 -93.52 -4.72
CA ALA A 975 -18.16 -92.51 -4.70
C ALA A 975 -18.58 -91.40 -5.71
N GLU A 976 -18.57 -90.13 -5.32
CA GLU A 976 -18.80 -88.96 -6.20
C GLU A 976 -17.57 -88.59 -6.93
N PHE A 977 -16.38 -89.03 -6.41
CA PHE A 977 -15.13 -88.70 -7.11
C PHE A 977 -14.11 -89.81 -6.83
N GLU A 978 -13.15 -89.94 -7.79
CA GLU A 978 -12.00 -90.86 -7.72
C GLU A 978 -10.72 -90.11 -8.08
N ILE A 979 -9.61 -90.33 -7.36
CA ILE A 979 -8.25 -89.96 -7.71
C ILE A 979 -7.37 -91.20 -7.79
N GLN A 980 -6.70 -91.38 -8.92
CA GLN A 980 -5.76 -92.48 -9.06
C GLN A 980 -4.34 -92.12 -8.62
N LEU A 981 -3.76 -92.85 -7.70
CA LEU A 981 -2.39 -92.63 -7.22
C LEU A 981 -1.54 -93.77 -7.70
N LEU A 982 -0.66 -93.53 -8.65
CA LEU A 982 0.14 -94.59 -9.28
C LEU A 982 1.27 -95.03 -8.35
N GLY A 983 1.29 -96.32 -8.05
CA GLY A 983 2.38 -96.94 -7.24
C GLY A 983 2.24 -96.79 -5.73
N VAL A 984 1.17 -96.17 -5.25
CA VAL A 984 0.89 -95.97 -3.84
C VAL A 984 0.18 -97.23 -3.31
N ALA A 985 0.71 -97.79 -2.26
CA ALA A 985 0.16 -99.01 -1.64
C ALA A 985 -0.79 -98.72 -0.43
N SER A 986 -0.58 -97.63 0.26
CA SER A 986 -1.40 -97.16 1.41
C SER A 986 -1.26 -95.64 1.68
N LEU A 987 -2.28 -95.09 2.26
CA LEU A 987 -2.27 -93.71 2.75
C LEU A 987 -2.57 -93.72 4.26
N ASP A 988 -2.26 -92.60 4.88
CA ASP A 988 -2.73 -92.31 6.22
C ASP A 988 -3.29 -90.90 6.28
N ASN A 989 -3.81 -90.47 7.43
CA ASN A 989 -4.45 -89.18 7.59
C ASN A 989 -3.54 -87.96 7.31
N SER A 990 -2.20 -88.17 7.35
CA SER A 990 -1.24 -87.12 7.05
C SER A 990 -1.10 -86.77 5.58
N ALA A 991 -1.68 -87.61 4.71
CA ALA A 991 -1.69 -87.38 3.27
C ALA A 991 -2.67 -86.36 2.83
N PHE A 992 -3.55 -85.87 3.70
CA PHE A 992 -4.68 -85.05 3.33
C PHE A 992 -4.69 -83.62 4.03
N VAL A 993 -5.08 -82.60 3.30
CA VAL A 993 -5.61 -81.38 3.83
C VAL A 993 -7.13 -81.39 3.52
N VAL A 994 -7.96 -81.50 4.55
CA VAL A 994 -9.45 -81.66 4.46
C VAL A 994 -10.19 -80.66 5.26
#